data_f4731a575d1bfda54032dc91b0a59028
#
_entry.id   f4731a575d1bfda54032dc91b0a59028
#
_cell.length_a   1.000
_cell.length_b   1.000
_cell.length_c   1.000
_cell.angle_alpha   90.00
_cell.angle_beta   90.00
_cell.angle_gamma   90.00
#
_symmetry.space_group_name_H-M   'P 1'
#
loop_
_entity.id
_entity.type
_entity.pdbx_description
1 polymer ?
#
loop_
_entity_poly.entity_id
_entity_poly.type
_entity_poly.pdbx_seq_one_letter_code
_entity_poly.pdbx_strand_id
1 'polypeptide(L)'
;MVVMKARLRMWALFAATSLVPVWADAQISAASTSQGIKLFSDWVVAGQVTTLQGAAVVGAKVQVIPKSFSASTRVLLTDRQGEFRAEYSLNLLEVKEFTVEVDVTKKGFRKATLFLDYGEAGNTPLIHVTLRETGEDSELLSQADLISGLAPRLKKLRSSDGLSAAGEKDYARGVAEFLEKNGPDRALPLFTKVTRRDASCVPCRTMLALAELASGDWEGSYRNLVEVSNKILADRSLGHPEPFVALGVMETWRHEPKNAAGYFVEALNYAPQDPLGLQELGRSQLLIQNWGAADEYFGKAIAAGAGPAVRLLRVEALLGGGQFQEAGTEMTRYLDGRDVKQMPLHVHELWAQIQERNKIEAVYGKGKTKGDQQLDYLQRLPPDLTGLEPATDQAQLGTILSGVGKTVAEFFSNFPNTSSLEQVHQEKLSRKERVASEFDQKFRYLCFTPTQAWGLGFDEYRVDTSGGEAWLRGREDGFMLTSGFASASLIFHPAYQPQADFRYLGRQKVNGRENYVIAFAQQPAKARVNGAFKSGQIRMATFSQGLAWIDPQSYQITRLRTDLLRPLPEINLQRETTEIVYGEVHFKDMDAGFWVPQQVIVSVDWNGKHLRNEHRYSEFKLFRVEATEKIGTRKEPGQAPKPTSDPPTAP
;
A
#
# COMPACT_ATOMS: atom_id res chain seq x y z
N MET A 1 -39.13 -62.34 -20.09
CA MET A 1 -38.50 -62.36 -21.41
C MET A 1 -37.51 -61.20 -21.43
N VAL A 2 -36.29 -61.43 -20.96
CA VAL A 2 -35.08 -61.67 -21.74
C VAL A 2 -34.84 -60.47 -22.68
N VAL A 3 -33.86 -59.64 -22.51
CA VAL A 3 -32.42 -59.70 -22.82
C VAL A 3 -31.98 -58.24 -22.87
N MET A 4 -30.90 -57.74 -22.53
CA MET A 4 -29.50 -58.05 -22.40
C MET A 4 -28.71 -56.74 -22.25
N LYS A 5 -27.72 -56.81 -21.45
CA LYS A 5 -26.72 -55.81 -21.16
C LYS A 5 -25.97 -55.35 -22.44
N ALA A 6 -25.65 -54.03 -22.49
CA ALA A 6 -24.42 -53.59 -23.13
C ALA A 6 -23.80 -52.45 -22.31
N ARG A 7 -22.69 -52.79 -21.67
CA ARG A 7 -21.76 -51.84 -21.06
C ARG A 7 -20.93 -51.20 -22.16
N LEU A 8 -21.00 -49.88 -22.35
CA LEU A 8 -19.94 -49.13 -23.00
C LEU A 8 -19.19 -48.33 -21.98
N ARG A 9 -17.98 -48.78 -21.67
CA ARG A 9 -16.95 -48.02 -20.97
C ARG A 9 -16.42 -47.00 -21.95
N MET A 10 -16.73 -45.74 -21.81
CA MET A 10 -16.03 -44.65 -22.49
C MET A 10 -15.05 -44.04 -21.49
N TRP A 11 -13.79 -44.35 -21.67
CA TRP A 11 -12.67 -43.67 -21.03
C TRP A 11 -12.54 -42.30 -21.67
N ALA A 12 -13.02 -41.26 -20.97
CA ALA A 12 -12.62 -39.90 -21.30
C ALA A 12 -11.31 -39.64 -20.55
N LEU A 13 -10.19 -39.71 -21.25
CA LEU A 13 -8.94 -39.12 -20.84
C LEU A 13 -9.13 -37.61 -20.77
N PHE A 14 -9.40 -37.08 -19.60
CA PHE A 14 -9.11 -35.70 -19.29
C PHE A 14 -7.62 -35.58 -19.01
N ALA A 15 -6.86 -35.22 -20.02
CA ALA A 15 -5.54 -34.67 -19.84
C ALA A 15 -5.71 -33.29 -19.14
N ALA A 16 -5.73 -33.31 -17.80
CA ALA A 16 -5.50 -32.13 -17.03
C ALA A 16 -4.02 -31.77 -17.19
N THR A 17 -3.73 -30.91 -18.16
CA THR A 17 -2.46 -30.18 -18.19
C THR A 17 -2.48 -29.21 -17.02
N SER A 18 -2.07 -29.70 -15.88
CA SER A 18 -1.61 -28.88 -14.78
C SER A 18 -0.34 -28.17 -15.25
N LEU A 19 -0.49 -26.94 -15.73
CA LEU A 19 0.61 -26.00 -15.87
C LEU A 19 1.09 -25.67 -14.44
N VAL A 20 2.01 -26.48 -13.96
CA VAL A 20 2.88 -26.16 -12.83
C VAL A 20 3.71 -24.97 -13.29
N PRO A 21 3.76 -23.84 -12.59
CA PRO A 21 4.75 -22.83 -12.88
C PRO A 21 6.11 -23.49 -12.67
N VAL A 22 6.83 -23.65 -13.75
CA VAL A 22 8.23 -24.09 -13.71
C VAL A 22 9.01 -22.93 -13.11
N TRP A 23 9.18 -22.95 -11.80
CA TRP A 23 10.29 -22.28 -11.16
C TRP A 23 11.52 -23.03 -11.67
N ALA A 24 12.21 -22.45 -12.63
CA ALA A 24 13.45 -23.03 -13.12
C ALA A 24 14.40 -23.17 -11.94
N ASP A 25 14.69 -24.42 -11.60
CA ASP A 25 15.73 -24.78 -10.66
C ASP A 25 16.98 -23.98 -10.96
N ALA A 26 17.47 -23.25 -9.96
CA ALA A 26 18.87 -22.93 -9.93
C ALA A 26 19.61 -24.27 -9.76
N GLN A 27 19.81 -24.98 -10.87
CA GLN A 27 20.72 -26.11 -10.89
C GLN A 27 22.09 -25.57 -10.52
N ILE A 28 22.45 -25.76 -9.26
CA ILE A 28 23.85 -25.78 -8.87
C ILE A 28 24.39 -27.01 -9.63
N SER A 29 25.03 -26.76 -10.74
CA SER A 29 25.81 -27.77 -11.43
C SER A 29 26.90 -28.22 -10.45
N ALA A 30 26.68 -29.37 -9.84
CA ALA A 30 27.68 -30.08 -9.06
C ALA A 30 28.76 -30.57 -10.04
N ALA A 31 29.68 -29.67 -10.40
CA ALA A 31 30.94 -30.06 -11.01
C ALA A 31 31.88 -30.44 -9.88
N SER A 32 32.24 -31.71 -9.90
CA SER A 32 33.15 -32.43 -9.04
C SER A 32 34.43 -31.67 -8.67
N THR A 33 34.74 -31.68 -7.37
CA THR A 33 36.07 -31.84 -6.72
C THR A 33 37.29 -31.33 -7.49
N SER A 34 37.58 -30.05 -7.34
CA SER A 34 38.88 -29.51 -6.98
C SER A 34 38.61 -28.25 -6.17
N GLN A 35 39.35 -28.00 -5.10
CA GLN A 35 39.24 -26.83 -4.25
C GLN A 35 39.63 -25.57 -5.06
N GLY A 36 38.74 -25.15 -5.96
CA GLY A 36 38.79 -23.88 -6.65
C GLY A 36 37.81 -22.95 -5.96
N ILE A 37 38.28 -21.83 -5.43
CA ILE A 37 37.46 -20.72 -4.95
C ILE A 37 36.46 -20.39 -6.05
N LYS A 38 35.15 -20.50 -5.78
CA LYS A 38 34.10 -20.04 -6.71
C LYS A 38 34.24 -18.52 -6.83
N LEU A 39 34.81 -18.07 -7.95
CA LEU A 39 35.01 -16.64 -8.26
C LEU A 39 33.74 -15.96 -8.75
N PHE A 40 32.71 -16.71 -9.10
CA PHE A 40 31.45 -16.19 -9.61
C PHE A 40 30.27 -16.58 -8.71
N SER A 41 29.36 -15.64 -8.51
CA SER A 41 28.06 -15.87 -7.87
C SER A 41 26.95 -15.42 -8.80
N ASP A 42 25.87 -16.21 -8.82
CA ASP A 42 24.68 -15.86 -9.57
C ASP A 42 23.73 -15.06 -8.67
N TRP A 43 23.33 -13.90 -9.16
CA TRP A 43 22.40 -13.00 -8.50
C TRP A 43 21.09 -12.97 -9.27
N VAL A 44 19.99 -13.07 -8.56
CA VAL A 44 18.66 -13.10 -9.16
C VAL A 44 17.85 -11.92 -8.63
N VAL A 45 17.38 -11.07 -9.55
CA VAL A 45 16.38 -10.05 -9.25
C VAL A 45 15.04 -10.56 -9.77
N ALA A 46 14.19 -11.02 -8.88
CA ALA A 46 12.89 -11.58 -9.22
C ALA A 46 11.78 -10.91 -8.42
N GLY A 47 10.58 -10.85 -8.99
CA GLY A 47 9.46 -10.23 -8.30
C GLY A 47 8.15 -10.40 -9.04
N GLN A 48 7.11 -9.81 -8.44
CA GLN A 48 5.77 -9.80 -8.99
C GLN A 48 5.26 -8.37 -9.10
N VAL A 49 4.64 -8.06 -10.24
CA VAL A 49 3.98 -6.79 -10.50
C VAL A 49 2.48 -6.98 -10.38
N THR A 50 1.86 -6.23 -9.48
CA THR A 50 0.41 -6.29 -9.24
C THR A 50 -0.21 -4.90 -9.28
N THR A 51 -1.52 -4.84 -9.40
CA THR A 51 -2.30 -3.63 -9.11
C THR A 51 -2.38 -3.43 -7.59
N LEU A 52 -2.90 -2.28 -7.15
CA LEU A 52 -3.19 -2.00 -5.73
C LEU A 52 -4.02 -3.10 -5.05
N GLN A 53 -4.81 -3.84 -5.79
CA GLN A 53 -5.72 -4.87 -5.32
C GLN A 53 -5.15 -6.28 -5.44
N GLY A 54 -3.88 -6.37 -5.83
CA GLY A 54 -3.18 -7.63 -5.93
C GLY A 54 -3.45 -8.42 -7.22
N ALA A 55 -4.12 -7.83 -8.21
CA ALA A 55 -4.27 -8.46 -9.52
C ALA A 55 -2.94 -8.40 -10.30
N ALA A 56 -2.56 -9.51 -10.93
CA ALA A 56 -1.32 -9.59 -11.70
C ALA A 56 -1.33 -8.63 -12.90
N VAL A 57 -0.28 -7.84 -13.08
CA VAL A 57 -0.11 -6.96 -14.25
C VAL A 57 0.71 -7.69 -15.31
N VAL A 58 0.03 -8.25 -16.30
CA VAL A 58 0.63 -9.03 -17.38
C VAL A 58 1.28 -8.14 -18.43
N GLY A 59 2.48 -8.49 -18.90
CA GLY A 59 3.20 -7.78 -19.95
C GLY A 59 3.63 -6.35 -19.54
N ALA A 60 3.85 -6.09 -18.25
CA ALA A 60 4.54 -4.90 -17.81
C ALA A 60 6.03 -4.98 -18.19
N LYS A 61 6.58 -3.90 -18.71
CA LYS A 61 8.01 -3.82 -19.05
C LYS A 61 8.78 -3.53 -17.77
N VAL A 62 9.65 -4.45 -17.38
CA VAL A 62 10.55 -4.34 -16.24
C VAL A 62 11.98 -4.12 -16.75
N GLN A 63 12.62 -3.06 -16.28
CA GLN A 63 14.02 -2.77 -16.57
C GLN A 63 14.82 -2.88 -15.26
N VAL A 64 15.73 -3.83 -15.19
CA VAL A 64 16.66 -3.98 -14.07
C VAL A 64 17.97 -3.36 -14.47
N ILE A 65 18.34 -2.26 -13.82
CA ILE A 65 19.47 -1.39 -14.17
C ILE A 65 20.52 -1.50 -13.07
N PRO A 66 21.66 -2.15 -13.33
CA PRO A 66 22.77 -2.20 -12.37
C PRO A 66 23.30 -0.80 -12.02
N LYS A 67 23.60 -0.56 -10.74
CA LYS A 67 24.14 0.71 -10.24
C LYS A 67 25.54 0.57 -9.63
N SER A 68 25.82 -0.51 -8.92
CA SER A 68 27.11 -0.72 -8.23
C SER A 68 28.10 -1.61 -8.99
N PHE A 69 27.68 -2.21 -10.09
CA PHE A 69 28.50 -3.13 -10.87
C PHE A 69 28.30 -2.95 -12.38
N SER A 70 29.30 -3.36 -13.16
CA SER A 70 29.26 -3.25 -14.61
C SER A 70 28.55 -4.45 -15.22
N ALA A 71 27.28 -4.29 -15.57
CA ALA A 71 26.50 -5.27 -16.33
C ALA A 71 25.45 -4.55 -17.18
N SER A 72 24.96 -5.22 -18.22
CA SER A 72 23.91 -4.66 -19.07
C SER A 72 22.56 -4.64 -18.35
N THR A 73 21.79 -3.58 -18.58
CA THR A 73 20.38 -3.51 -18.17
C THR A 73 19.61 -4.70 -18.75
N ARG A 74 18.88 -5.40 -17.89
CA ARG A 74 17.94 -6.45 -18.32
C ARG A 74 16.57 -5.82 -18.56
N VAL A 75 15.98 -6.16 -19.71
CA VAL A 75 14.62 -5.71 -20.06
C VAL A 75 13.74 -6.94 -20.21
N LEU A 76 12.70 -7.03 -19.40
CA LEU A 76 11.81 -8.18 -19.27
C LEU A 76 10.35 -7.75 -19.45
N LEU A 77 9.48 -8.72 -19.68
CA LEU A 77 8.03 -8.53 -19.59
C LEU A 77 7.50 -9.47 -18.50
N THR A 78 6.56 -8.97 -17.72
CA THR A 78 5.89 -9.82 -16.73
C THR A 78 5.01 -10.87 -17.42
N ASP A 79 4.98 -12.06 -16.84
CA ASP A 79 4.19 -13.19 -17.31
C ASP A 79 2.70 -13.09 -16.90
N ARG A 80 1.95 -14.20 -17.05
CA ARG A 80 0.52 -14.28 -16.71
C ARG A 80 0.23 -14.12 -15.22
N GLN A 81 1.22 -14.37 -14.37
CA GLN A 81 1.17 -14.21 -12.93
C GLN A 81 1.70 -12.84 -12.48
N GLY A 82 2.11 -11.99 -13.44
CA GLY A 82 2.74 -10.71 -13.16
C GLY A 82 4.21 -10.85 -12.74
N GLU A 83 4.83 -12.01 -12.91
CA GLU A 83 6.17 -12.32 -12.42
C GLU A 83 7.24 -11.95 -13.43
N PHE A 84 8.43 -11.59 -12.92
CA PHE A 84 9.63 -11.34 -13.71
C PHE A 84 10.86 -11.89 -12.99
N ARG A 85 11.91 -12.21 -13.77
CA ARG A 85 13.17 -12.73 -13.25
C ARG A 85 14.35 -12.28 -14.12
N ALA A 86 15.31 -11.61 -13.53
CA ALA A 86 16.57 -11.20 -14.14
C ALA A 86 17.75 -11.88 -13.42
N GLU A 87 18.66 -12.46 -14.16
CA GLU A 87 19.82 -13.17 -13.63
C GLU A 87 21.12 -12.47 -14.04
N TYR A 88 22.06 -12.39 -13.10
CA TYR A 88 23.39 -11.85 -13.26
C TYR A 88 24.42 -12.81 -12.70
N SER A 89 25.42 -13.18 -13.48
CA SER A 89 26.59 -13.92 -13.00
C SER A 89 27.73 -12.95 -12.79
N LEU A 90 28.13 -12.74 -11.55
CA LEU A 90 29.07 -11.68 -11.16
C LEU A 90 30.33 -12.25 -10.51
N ASN A 91 31.47 -11.63 -10.84
CA ASN A 91 32.75 -11.96 -10.21
C ASN A 91 32.80 -11.36 -8.80
N LEU A 92 32.86 -12.21 -7.78
CA LEU A 92 32.88 -11.81 -6.37
C LEU A 92 34.12 -10.98 -5.98
N LEU A 93 35.18 -11.01 -6.76
CA LEU A 93 36.35 -10.17 -6.53
C LEU A 93 36.16 -8.72 -6.98
N GLU A 94 35.20 -8.49 -7.89
CA GLU A 94 34.93 -7.18 -8.49
C GLU A 94 33.70 -6.51 -7.91
N VAL A 95 32.74 -7.31 -7.39
CA VAL A 95 31.44 -6.83 -6.91
C VAL A 95 31.35 -7.02 -5.41
N LYS A 96 31.47 -5.93 -4.66
CA LYS A 96 31.31 -5.93 -3.19
C LYS A 96 29.88 -5.65 -2.75
N GLU A 97 29.14 -4.92 -3.58
CA GLU A 97 27.76 -4.51 -3.31
C GLU A 97 26.91 -4.76 -4.55
N PHE A 98 25.68 -5.22 -4.35
CA PHE A 98 24.73 -5.48 -5.43
C PHE A 98 23.56 -4.51 -5.35
N THR A 99 23.71 -3.35 -6.01
CA THR A 99 22.67 -2.32 -6.06
C THR A 99 22.07 -2.25 -7.47
N VAL A 100 20.76 -2.30 -7.57
CA VAL A 100 20.01 -2.21 -8.83
C VAL A 100 18.83 -1.25 -8.70
N GLU A 101 18.52 -0.56 -9.80
CA GLU A 101 17.26 0.16 -9.97
C GLU A 101 16.33 -0.71 -10.81
N VAL A 102 15.09 -0.86 -10.37
CA VAL A 102 14.05 -1.61 -11.08
C VAL A 102 12.95 -0.64 -11.50
N ASP A 103 12.87 -0.41 -12.81
CA ASP A 103 11.84 0.41 -13.43
C ASP A 103 10.74 -0.46 -14.01
N VAL A 104 9.51 -0.22 -13.62
CA VAL A 104 8.35 -0.94 -14.15
C VAL A 104 7.41 0.02 -14.86
N THR A 105 7.11 -0.29 -16.12
CA THR A 105 6.22 0.52 -16.96
C THR A 105 5.17 -0.34 -17.65
N LYS A 106 3.94 0.16 -17.73
CA LYS A 106 2.84 -0.46 -18.46
C LYS A 106 1.93 0.64 -18.99
N LYS A 107 1.44 0.47 -20.23
CA LYS A 107 0.43 1.41 -20.79
C LYS A 107 -0.82 1.41 -19.89
N GLY A 108 -1.28 2.57 -19.51
CA GLY A 108 -2.40 2.74 -18.60
C GLY A 108 -2.01 2.74 -17.12
N PHE A 109 -0.72 2.63 -16.78
CA PHE A 109 -0.22 2.68 -15.42
C PHE A 109 0.89 3.72 -15.26
N ARG A 110 1.04 4.24 -14.04
CA ARG A 110 2.19 5.08 -13.67
C ARG A 110 3.45 4.25 -13.58
N LYS A 111 4.58 4.83 -13.98
CA LYS A 111 5.89 4.21 -13.80
C LYS A 111 6.16 4.01 -12.30
N ALA A 112 6.59 2.82 -11.92
CA ALA A 112 7.15 2.54 -10.59
C ALA A 112 8.67 2.39 -10.72
N THR A 113 9.41 2.95 -9.77
CA THR A 113 10.88 2.81 -9.68
C THR A 113 11.23 2.37 -8.27
N LEU A 114 12.03 1.29 -8.16
CA LEU A 114 12.57 0.80 -6.89
C LEU A 114 14.09 0.81 -6.96
N PHE A 115 14.72 1.16 -5.84
CA PHE A 115 16.17 1.01 -5.65
C PHE A 115 16.38 -0.10 -4.64
N LEU A 116 17.17 -1.10 -5.03
CA LEU A 116 17.43 -2.29 -4.24
C LEU A 116 18.92 -2.39 -3.97
N ASP A 117 19.26 -2.46 -2.70
CA ASP A 117 20.60 -2.73 -2.22
C ASP A 117 20.59 -4.05 -1.47
N TYR A 118 21.29 -5.03 -1.99
CA TYR A 118 21.33 -6.38 -1.43
C TYR A 118 22.53 -6.62 -0.50
N GLY A 119 23.39 -5.62 -0.31
CA GLY A 119 24.58 -5.76 0.53
C GLY A 119 25.51 -6.90 0.10
N GLU A 120 26.09 -7.61 1.07
CA GLU A 120 26.93 -8.78 0.80
C GLU A 120 26.14 -9.96 0.25
N ALA A 121 26.78 -10.77 -0.61
CA ALA A 121 26.23 -11.87 -1.35
C ALA A 121 25.29 -12.78 -0.54
N GLY A 122 24.08 -12.90 -0.97
CA GLY A 122 23.06 -13.79 -0.40
C GLY A 122 21.76 -13.68 -1.19
N ASN A 123 20.80 -14.52 -0.86
CA ASN A 123 19.53 -14.62 -1.57
C ASN A 123 18.82 -13.26 -1.71
N THR A 124 18.55 -12.87 -2.94
CA THR A 124 17.75 -11.69 -3.26
C THR A 124 16.29 -11.95 -2.91
N PRO A 125 15.61 -11.06 -2.13
CA PRO A 125 14.20 -11.24 -1.83
C PRO A 125 13.35 -11.09 -3.09
N LEU A 126 12.19 -11.74 -3.10
CA LEU A 126 11.16 -11.48 -4.10
C LEU A 126 10.65 -10.05 -3.96
N ILE A 127 10.71 -9.29 -5.05
CA ILE A 127 10.25 -7.91 -5.08
C ILE A 127 8.75 -7.89 -5.37
N HIS A 128 8.01 -7.09 -4.65
CA HIS A 128 6.63 -6.81 -4.97
C HIS A 128 6.49 -5.37 -5.47
N VAL A 129 6.07 -5.22 -6.73
CA VAL A 129 5.87 -3.91 -7.35
C VAL A 129 4.39 -3.69 -7.57
N THR A 130 3.84 -2.65 -6.95
CA THR A 130 2.46 -2.28 -7.18
C THR A 130 2.40 -1.14 -8.19
N LEU A 131 1.68 -1.35 -9.30
CA LEU A 131 1.40 -0.31 -10.29
C LEU A 131 0.03 0.31 -10.03
N ARG A 132 -0.02 1.64 -10.22
CA ARG A 132 -1.26 2.42 -10.18
C ARG A 132 -1.66 2.78 -11.60
N GLU A 133 -2.94 2.67 -11.92
CA GLU A 133 -3.48 3.06 -13.21
C GLU A 133 -3.39 4.58 -13.41
N THR A 134 -3.22 5.02 -14.67
CA THR A 134 -3.20 6.42 -15.04
C THR A 134 -4.56 6.87 -15.57
N GLY A 135 -4.97 8.06 -15.18
CA GLY A 135 -6.07 8.77 -15.83
C GLY A 135 -7.45 8.41 -15.32
N GLU A 136 -7.57 7.87 -14.11
CA GLU A 136 -8.85 7.58 -13.53
C GLU A 136 -9.14 8.39 -12.28
N ASP A 137 -10.40 8.47 -11.99
CA ASP A 137 -11.09 9.40 -11.10
C ASP A 137 -10.60 9.42 -9.64
N SER A 138 -9.89 8.39 -9.21
CA SER A 138 -9.19 8.34 -7.91
C SER A 138 -7.78 8.97 -7.96
N GLU A 139 -7.26 9.24 -9.16
CA GLU A 139 -5.94 9.83 -9.31
C GLU A 139 -5.92 11.34 -9.04
N LEU A 140 -4.69 11.86 -8.85
CA LEU A 140 -4.49 13.29 -8.71
C LEU A 140 -4.92 14.00 -9.98
N LEU A 141 -5.49 15.20 -9.83
CA LEU A 141 -5.87 16.04 -10.96
C LEU A 141 -4.67 16.26 -11.87
N SER A 142 -4.83 16.04 -13.17
CA SER A 142 -3.75 16.25 -14.12
C SER A 142 -3.48 17.75 -14.34
N GLN A 143 -2.28 18.08 -14.82
CA GLN A 143 -1.95 19.46 -15.20
C GLN A 143 -2.91 20.00 -16.26
N ALA A 144 -3.28 19.18 -17.25
CA ALA A 144 -4.22 19.58 -18.29
C ALA A 144 -5.63 19.87 -17.73
N ASP A 145 -6.10 19.03 -16.80
CA ASP A 145 -7.41 19.22 -16.15
C ASP A 145 -7.42 20.46 -15.25
N LEU A 146 -6.34 20.72 -14.51
CA LEU A 146 -6.20 21.95 -13.72
C LEU A 146 -6.30 23.18 -14.60
N ILE A 147 -5.53 23.23 -15.69
CA ILE A 147 -5.51 24.36 -16.61
C ILE A 147 -6.89 24.53 -17.27
N SER A 148 -7.49 23.43 -17.76
CA SER A 148 -8.82 23.48 -18.39
C SER A 148 -9.93 23.89 -17.41
N GLY A 149 -9.78 23.59 -16.13
CA GLY A 149 -10.71 23.97 -15.08
C GLY A 149 -10.60 25.43 -14.64
N LEU A 150 -9.38 25.98 -14.63
CA LEU A 150 -9.15 27.35 -14.11
C LEU A 150 -9.00 28.42 -15.17
N ALA A 151 -8.27 28.19 -16.26
CA ALA A 151 -7.95 29.22 -17.22
C ALA A 151 -9.20 29.85 -17.92
N PRO A 152 -10.28 29.08 -18.25
CA PRO A 152 -11.51 29.68 -18.77
C PRO A 152 -12.20 30.64 -17.82
N ARG A 153 -12.06 30.47 -16.49
CA ARG A 153 -12.65 31.34 -15.47
C ARG A 153 -12.01 32.72 -15.47
N LEU A 154 -10.74 32.78 -15.83
CA LEU A 154 -9.93 33.99 -15.89
C LEU A 154 -10.04 34.71 -17.25
N LYS A 155 -10.80 34.18 -18.21
CA LYS A 155 -10.97 34.78 -19.54
C LYS A 155 -11.63 36.18 -19.49
N LYS A 156 -12.59 36.36 -18.57
CA LYS A 156 -13.28 37.64 -18.37
C LYS A 156 -12.75 38.31 -17.10
N LEU A 157 -12.19 39.51 -17.31
CA LEU A 157 -11.71 40.37 -16.24
C LEU A 157 -12.83 41.20 -15.64
N ARG A 158 -12.71 41.49 -14.34
CA ARG A 158 -13.57 42.45 -13.64
C ARG A 158 -12.97 43.86 -13.80
N SER A 159 -13.82 44.90 -13.76
CA SER A 159 -13.33 46.28 -13.77
C SER A 159 -12.38 46.61 -12.61
N SER A 160 -12.50 45.86 -11.51
CA SER A 160 -11.63 45.96 -10.32
C SER A 160 -10.25 45.35 -10.49
N ASP A 161 -10.00 44.58 -11.56
CA ASP A 161 -8.73 43.86 -11.73
C ASP A 161 -7.55 44.77 -12.17
N GLY A 162 -7.82 46.07 -12.32
CA GLY A 162 -6.80 47.10 -12.46
C GLY A 162 -5.99 47.04 -13.75
N LEU A 163 -6.61 46.60 -14.85
CA LEU A 163 -5.96 46.46 -16.13
C LEU A 163 -6.05 47.78 -16.97
N SER A 164 -4.94 48.20 -17.53
CA SER A 164 -4.91 49.32 -18.49
C SER A 164 -5.50 48.90 -19.85
N ALA A 165 -6.05 49.86 -20.64
CA ALA A 165 -6.59 49.54 -21.97
C ALA A 165 -5.59 48.85 -22.91
N ALA A 166 -4.30 49.20 -22.80
CA ALA A 166 -3.25 48.51 -23.55
C ALA A 166 -2.96 47.10 -22.98
N GLY A 167 -3.12 46.90 -21.65
CA GLY A 167 -3.04 45.60 -20.99
C GLY A 167 -4.17 44.69 -21.42
N GLU A 168 -5.41 45.18 -21.50
CA GLU A 168 -6.56 44.40 -21.95
C GLU A 168 -6.36 43.82 -23.35
N LYS A 169 -5.81 44.58 -24.28
CA LYS A 169 -5.52 44.10 -25.63
C LYS A 169 -4.46 43.00 -25.65
N ASP A 170 -3.36 43.18 -24.91
CA ASP A 170 -2.29 42.18 -24.83
C ASP A 170 -2.80 40.93 -24.08
N TYR A 171 -3.61 41.10 -23.02
CA TYR A 171 -4.22 39.99 -22.27
C TYR A 171 -5.17 39.15 -23.13
N ALA A 172 -6.13 39.82 -23.82
CA ALA A 172 -7.07 39.12 -24.70
C ALA A 172 -6.35 38.32 -25.80
N ARG A 173 -5.27 38.89 -26.34
CA ARG A 173 -4.44 38.18 -27.32
C ARG A 173 -3.72 37.00 -26.70
N GLY A 174 -3.18 37.13 -25.48
CA GLY A 174 -2.56 36.04 -24.74
C GLY A 174 -3.54 34.92 -24.44
N VAL A 175 -4.76 35.24 -24.00
CA VAL A 175 -5.85 34.30 -23.78
C VAL A 175 -6.21 33.53 -25.06
N ALA A 176 -6.32 34.21 -26.20
CA ALA A 176 -6.59 33.55 -27.47
C ALA A 176 -5.47 32.60 -27.91
N GLU A 177 -4.20 33.00 -27.76
CA GLU A 177 -3.07 32.09 -28.05
C GLU A 177 -3.07 30.87 -27.10
N PHE A 178 -3.35 31.08 -25.82
CA PHE A 178 -3.30 30.02 -24.82
C PHE A 178 -4.45 29.03 -24.93
N LEU A 179 -5.70 29.53 -24.92
CA LEU A 179 -6.89 28.67 -24.82
C LEU A 179 -7.43 28.24 -26.18
N GLU A 180 -7.34 29.08 -27.22
CA GLU A 180 -7.96 28.77 -28.50
C GLU A 180 -6.98 28.09 -29.47
N LYS A 181 -5.69 28.43 -29.39
CA LYS A 181 -4.65 27.89 -30.27
C LYS A 181 -3.72 26.88 -29.58
N ASN A 182 -3.96 26.58 -28.29
CA ASN A 182 -3.14 25.69 -27.44
C ASN A 182 -1.63 25.99 -27.58
N GLY A 183 -1.28 27.27 -27.53
CA GLY A 183 0.09 27.75 -27.71
C GLY A 183 0.63 28.46 -26.47
N PRO A 184 0.96 27.72 -25.38
CA PRO A 184 1.46 28.34 -24.15
C PRO A 184 2.71 29.18 -24.38
N ASP A 185 3.68 28.71 -25.17
CA ASP A 185 4.91 29.44 -25.47
C ASP A 185 4.69 30.77 -26.17
N ARG A 186 3.64 30.88 -26.99
CA ARG A 186 3.25 32.12 -27.65
C ARG A 186 2.47 33.07 -26.74
N ALA A 187 1.77 32.52 -25.75
CA ALA A 187 1.02 33.30 -24.76
C ALA A 187 1.94 33.90 -23.68
N LEU A 188 3.01 33.20 -23.29
CA LEU A 188 3.94 33.62 -22.24
C LEU A 188 4.48 35.05 -22.41
N PRO A 189 5.05 35.47 -23.55
CA PRO A 189 5.55 36.83 -23.69
C PRO A 189 4.44 37.91 -23.58
N LEU A 190 3.21 37.57 -23.96
CA LEU A 190 2.06 38.46 -23.83
C LEU A 190 1.65 38.63 -22.37
N PHE A 191 1.50 37.52 -21.63
CA PHE A 191 1.17 37.58 -20.21
C PHE A 191 2.29 38.21 -19.38
N THR A 192 3.57 37.91 -19.67
CA THR A 192 4.71 38.57 -19.03
C THR A 192 4.70 40.07 -19.23
N LYS A 193 4.39 40.54 -20.44
CA LYS A 193 4.28 41.96 -20.75
C LYS A 193 3.15 42.63 -19.97
N VAL A 194 1.99 41.97 -19.87
CA VAL A 194 0.84 42.45 -19.09
C VAL A 194 1.19 42.54 -17.60
N THR A 195 1.73 41.50 -17.00
CA THR A 195 2.06 41.45 -15.55
C THR A 195 3.16 42.45 -15.16
N ARG A 196 4.05 42.80 -16.07
CA ARG A 196 5.06 43.87 -15.84
C ARG A 196 4.43 45.28 -15.87
N ARG A 197 3.43 45.51 -16.72
CA ARG A 197 2.74 46.79 -16.84
C ARG A 197 1.71 47.00 -15.73
N ASP A 198 0.89 45.99 -15.54
CA ASP A 198 -0.27 46.00 -14.65
C ASP A 198 -0.04 45.01 -13.50
N ALA A 199 0.94 45.31 -12.64
CA ALA A 199 1.45 44.39 -11.60
C ALA A 199 0.42 44.01 -10.51
N SER A 200 -0.66 44.79 -10.37
CA SER A 200 -1.78 44.53 -9.48
C SER A 200 -2.80 43.53 -10.01
N CYS A 201 -2.78 43.25 -11.32
CA CYS A 201 -3.75 42.36 -11.96
C CYS A 201 -3.57 40.93 -11.53
N VAL A 202 -4.40 40.45 -10.59
CA VAL A 202 -4.41 39.10 -10.07
C VAL A 202 -4.69 38.06 -11.17
N PRO A 203 -5.76 38.18 -11.99
CA PRO A 203 -6.04 37.22 -13.05
C PRO A 203 -4.91 37.12 -14.08
N CYS A 204 -4.25 38.27 -14.38
CA CYS A 204 -3.17 38.30 -15.35
C CYS A 204 -1.96 37.46 -14.89
N ARG A 205 -1.56 37.57 -13.61
CA ARG A 205 -0.45 36.83 -13.04
C ARG A 205 -0.82 35.35 -12.87
N THR A 206 -2.07 35.07 -12.51
CA THR A 206 -2.55 33.69 -12.44
C THR A 206 -2.52 33.02 -13.82
N MET A 207 -2.94 33.75 -14.86
CA MET A 207 -2.90 33.24 -16.23
C MET A 207 -1.47 33.03 -16.73
N LEU A 208 -0.53 33.92 -16.36
CA LEU A 208 0.91 33.73 -16.61
C LEU A 208 1.38 32.42 -15.97
N ALA A 209 1.07 32.24 -14.72
CA ALA A 209 1.47 31.02 -13.98
C ALA A 209 0.91 29.73 -14.62
N LEU A 210 -0.36 29.74 -15.06
CA LEU A 210 -0.94 28.60 -15.76
C LEU A 210 -0.28 28.35 -17.12
N ALA A 211 0.15 29.37 -17.82
CA ALA A 211 0.88 29.23 -19.08
C ALA A 211 2.32 28.73 -18.85
N GLU A 212 3.00 29.20 -17.81
CA GLU A 212 4.30 28.69 -17.37
C GLU A 212 4.21 27.19 -17.03
N LEU A 213 3.19 26.81 -16.26
CA LEU A 213 2.91 25.42 -15.95
C LEU A 213 2.72 24.57 -17.22
N ALA A 214 1.93 25.07 -18.18
CA ALA A 214 1.68 24.39 -19.45
C ALA A 214 2.95 24.24 -20.31
N SER A 215 3.90 25.16 -20.20
CA SER A 215 5.20 25.12 -20.89
C SER A 215 6.25 24.31 -20.13
N GLY A 216 5.91 23.77 -18.95
CA GLY A 216 6.83 22.98 -18.12
C GLY A 216 7.68 23.79 -17.15
N ASP A 217 7.52 25.11 -17.06
CA ASP A 217 8.16 25.93 -16.02
C ASP A 217 7.37 25.87 -14.71
N TRP A 218 7.60 24.78 -14.00
CA TRP A 218 6.91 24.52 -12.73
C TRP A 218 7.29 25.53 -11.64
N GLU A 219 8.57 25.89 -11.54
CA GLU A 219 9.07 26.83 -10.53
C GLU A 219 8.58 28.25 -10.75
N GLY A 220 8.56 28.71 -12.00
CA GLY A 220 8.02 30.00 -12.40
C GLY A 220 6.53 30.10 -12.03
N SER A 221 5.76 29.08 -12.41
CA SER A 221 4.34 28.96 -12.10
C SER A 221 4.09 29.03 -10.59
N TYR A 222 4.77 28.20 -9.80
CA TYR A 222 4.60 28.16 -8.36
C TYR A 222 4.92 29.51 -7.71
N ARG A 223 6.04 30.13 -8.08
CA ARG A 223 6.45 31.45 -7.57
C ARG A 223 5.41 32.53 -7.88
N ASN A 224 4.90 32.60 -9.11
CA ASN A 224 3.87 33.56 -9.50
C ASN A 224 2.56 33.33 -8.75
N LEU A 225 2.17 32.06 -8.52
CA LEU A 225 0.98 31.72 -7.74
C LEU A 225 1.12 32.12 -6.26
N VAL A 226 2.27 31.86 -5.63
CA VAL A 226 2.56 32.29 -4.27
C VAL A 226 2.52 33.81 -4.14
N GLU A 227 3.15 34.54 -5.08
CA GLU A 227 3.14 36.01 -5.05
C GLU A 227 1.72 36.57 -5.14
N VAL A 228 0.91 36.05 -6.05
CA VAL A 228 -0.46 36.56 -6.23
C VAL A 228 -1.36 36.16 -5.07
N SER A 229 -1.19 34.96 -4.50
CA SER A 229 -1.94 34.54 -3.31
C SER A 229 -1.62 35.41 -2.10
N ASN A 230 -0.35 35.78 -1.90
CA ASN A 230 0.04 36.71 -0.84
C ASN A 230 -0.58 38.09 -1.01
N LYS A 231 -0.70 38.57 -2.23
CA LYS A 231 -1.43 39.85 -2.52
C LYS A 231 -2.89 39.76 -2.13
N ILE A 232 -3.57 38.66 -2.47
CA ILE A 232 -4.98 38.46 -2.12
C ILE A 232 -5.14 38.35 -0.59
N LEU A 233 -4.21 37.68 0.10
CA LEU A 233 -4.24 37.59 1.57
C LEU A 233 -4.03 38.95 2.25
N ALA A 234 -3.20 39.80 1.66
CA ALA A 234 -2.99 41.18 2.13
C ALA A 234 -4.19 42.10 1.83
N ASP A 235 -4.86 41.89 0.72
CA ASP A 235 -6.07 42.65 0.33
C ASP A 235 -7.16 41.65 -0.14
N ARG A 236 -8.00 41.25 0.79
CA ARG A 236 -9.09 40.29 0.52
C ARG A 236 -10.16 40.78 -0.46
N SER A 237 -10.20 42.08 -0.75
CA SER A 237 -11.11 42.65 -1.75
C SER A 237 -10.79 42.21 -3.17
N LEU A 238 -9.56 41.73 -3.42
CA LEU A 238 -9.13 41.18 -4.70
C LEU A 238 -9.81 39.84 -5.06
N GLY A 239 -10.28 39.09 -4.08
CA GLY A 239 -11.29 38.02 -4.15
C GLY A 239 -11.21 37.03 -5.32
N HIS A 240 -10.05 36.40 -5.59
CA HIS A 240 -9.87 35.40 -6.63
C HIS A 240 -9.48 34.04 -6.05
N PRO A 241 -10.31 33.00 -6.21
CA PRO A 241 -10.02 31.65 -5.67
C PRO A 241 -8.99 30.88 -6.50
N GLU A 242 -8.84 31.18 -7.80
CA GLU A 242 -8.08 30.36 -8.75
C GLU A 242 -6.60 30.16 -8.38
N PRO A 243 -5.85 31.16 -7.87
CA PRO A 243 -4.47 30.96 -7.44
C PRO A 243 -4.33 29.95 -6.30
N PHE A 244 -5.27 29.98 -5.34
CA PHE A 244 -5.28 29.07 -4.21
C PHE A 244 -5.63 27.65 -4.65
N VAL A 245 -6.59 27.46 -5.57
CA VAL A 245 -6.89 26.15 -6.15
C VAL A 245 -5.66 25.60 -6.87
N ALA A 246 -4.98 26.42 -7.68
CA ALA A 246 -3.78 25.99 -8.39
C ALA A 246 -2.65 25.59 -7.43
N LEU A 247 -2.37 26.40 -6.40
CA LEU A 247 -1.37 26.07 -5.37
C LEU A 247 -1.73 24.78 -4.62
N GLY A 248 -2.98 24.64 -4.22
CA GLY A 248 -3.44 23.44 -3.52
C GLY A 248 -3.22 22.18 -4.36
N VAL A 249 -3.51 22.21 -5.66
CA VAL A 249 -3.23 21.08 -6.57
C VAL A 249 -1.73 20.85 -6.70
N MET A 250 -0.91 21.90 -6.83
CA MET A 250 0.55 21.75 -6.90
C MET A 250 1.13 21.18 -5.62
N GLU A 251 0.63 21.54 -4.43
CA GLU A 251 1.02 20.92 -3.16
C GLU A 251 0.58 19.43 -3.09
N THR A 252 -0.58 19.12 -3.66
CA THR A 252 -1.01 17.71 -3.77
C THR A 252 -0.04 16.89 -4.62
N TRP A 253 0.47 17.44 -5.73
CA TRP A 253 1.50 16.79 -6.55
C TRP A 253 2.85 16.65 -5.84
N ARG A 254 3.14 17.53 -4.87
CA ARG A 254 4.31 17.44 -4.00
C ARG A 254 4.16 16.44 -2.85
N HIS A 255 3.03 15.74 -2.77
CA HIS A 255 2.66 14.85 -1.66
C HIS A 255 2.51 15.56 -0.31
N GLU A 256 2.08 16.83 -0.32
CA GLU A 256 1.83 17.66 0.85
C GLU A 256 0.32 17.95 1.03
N PRO A 257 -0.53 16.91 1.28
CA PRO A 257 -1.98 17.07 1.29
C PRO A 257 -2.50 17.97 2.41
N LYS A 258 -1.75 18.14 3.50
CA LYS A 258 -2.11 19.06 4.60
C LYS A 258 -1.96 20.52 4.15
N ASN A 259 -0.87 20.84 3.45
CA ASN A 259 -0.65 22.16 2.89
C ASN A 259 -1.68 22.46 1.80
N ALA A 260 -1.94 21.48 0.93
CA ALA A 260 -2.96 21.55 -0.09
C ALA A 260 -4.34 21.90 0.48
N ALA A 261 -4.76 21.22 1.56
CA ALA A 261 -6.02 21.49 2.23
C ALA A 261 -6.14 22.95 2.70
N GLY A 262 -5.05 23.54 3.22
CA GLY A 262 -5.00 24.94 3.63
C GLY A 262 -5.31 25.90 2.46
N TYR A 263 -4.71 25.67 1.29
CA TYR A 263 -4.98 26.48 0.10
C TYR A 263 -6.41 26.30 -0.43
N PHE A 264 -6.95 25.08 -0.43
CA PHE A 264 -8.33 24.85 -0.86
C PHE A 264 -9.34 25.51 0.09
N VAL A 265 -9.09 25.50 1.41
CA VAL A 265 -9.92 26.24 2.37
C VAL A 265 -9.89 27.73 2.07
N GLU A 266 -8.73 28.32 1.77
CA GLU A 266 -8.65 29.73 1.37
C GLU A 266 -9.38 30.00 0.05
N ALA A 267 -9.29 29.12 -0.94
CA ALA A 267 -10.06 29.24 -2.17
C ALA A 267 -11.58 29.28 -1.92
N LEU A 268 -12.06 28.40 -1.03
CA LEU A 268 -13.48 28.29 -0.68
C LEU A 268 -13.99 29.47 0.16
N ASN A 269 -13.13 30.24 0.82
CA ASN A 269 -13.52 31.52 1.42
C ASN A 269 -14.02 32.53 0.39
N TYR A 270 -13.52 32.46 -0.86
CA TYR A 270 -13.94 33.34 -1.97
C TYR A 270 -15.02 32.73 -2.84
N ALA A 271 -15.05 31.42 -2.96
CA ALA A 271 -16.02 30.66 -3.77
C ALA A 271 -16.50 29.40 -3.02
N PRO A 272 -17.41 29.53 -2.01
CA PRO A 272 -17.82 28.44 -1.14
C PRO A 272 -18.49 27.25 -1.86
N GLN A 273 -18.99 27.46 -3.06
CA GLN A 273 -19.67 26.45 -3.89
C GLN A 273 -18.83 26.07 -5.12
N ASP A 274 -17.52 26.35 -5.13
CA ASP A 274 -16.67 25.94 -6.25
C ASP A 274 -16.53 24.41 -6.27
N PRO A 275 -17.08 23.72 -7.29
CA PRO A 275 -17.05 22.27 -7.33
C PRO A 275 -15.64 21.70 -7.39
N LEU A 276 -14.69 22.39 -8.06
CA LEU A 276 -13.29 21.97 -8.15
C LEU A 276 -12.58 22.13 -6.80
N GLY A 277 -12.74 23.28 -6.14
CA GLY A 277 -12.17 23.52 -4.82
C GLY A 277 -12.68 22.52 -3.77
N LEU A 278 -14.00 22.24 -3.79
CA LEU A 278 -14.62 21.26 -2.91
C LEU A 278 -14.12 19.84 -3.19
N GLN A 279 -14.01 19.45 -4.46
CA GLN A 279 -13.49 18.16 -4.87
C GLN A 279 -12.05 17.96 -4.39
N GLU A 280 -11.17 18.93 -4.63
CA GLU A 280 -9.75 18.80 -4.29
C GLU A 280 -9.50 18.92 -2.77
N LEU A 281 -10.32 19.65 -2.04
CA LEU A 281 -10.31 19.62 -0.58
C LEU A 281 -10.73 18.22 -0.07
N GLY A 282 -11.80 17.66 -0.62
CA GLY A 282 -12.21 16.28 -0.33
C GLY A 282 -11.10 15.27 -0.62
N ARG A 283 -10.39 15.43 -1.74
CA ARG A 283 -9.24 14.62 -2.10
C ARG A 283 -8.08 14.76 -1.10
N SER A 284 -7.78 15.97 -0.64
CA SER A 284 -6.77 16.20 0.38
C SER A 284 -7.14 15.51 1.70
N GLN A 285 -8.41 15.54 2.09
CA GLN A 285 -8.90 14.83 3.28
C GLN A 285 -8.83 13.30 3.09
N LEU A 286 -9.12 12.81 1.89
CA LEU A 286 -8.96 11.40 1.52
C LEU A 286 -7.49 10.95 1.68
N LEU A 287 -6.55 11.75 1.19
CA LEU A 287 -5.11 11.48 1.24
C LEU A 287 -4.55 11.43 2.67
N ILE A 288 -5.11 12.19 3.60
CA ILE A 288 -4.75 12.12 5.03
C ILE A 288 -5.65 11.18 5.84
N GLN A 289 -6.46 10.36 5.14
CA GLN A 289 -7.38 9.38 5.75
C GLN A 289 -8.46 9.96 6.68
N ASN A 290 -8.80 11.24 6.49
CA ASN A 290 -9.93 11.86 7.17
C ASN A 290 -11.22 11.57 6.40
N TRP A 291 -11.67 10.30 6.46
CA TRP A 291 -12.73 9.76 5.63
C TRP A 291 -14.05 10.50 5.74
N GLY A 292 -14.42 10.90 6.98
CA GLY A 292 -15.68 11.62 7.20
C GLY A 292 -15.69 13.00 6.56
N ALA A 293 -14.59 13.76 6.69
CA ALA A 293 -14.46 15.05 6.03
C ALA A 293 -14.38 14.89 4.50
N ALA A 294 -13.70 13.86 4.01
CA ALA A 294 -13.63 13.57 2.57
C ALA A 294 -15.04 13.31 2.00
N ASP A 295 -15.85 12.43 2.65
CA ASP A 295 -17.24 12.17 2.24
C ASP A 295 -18.08 13.45 2.21
N GLU A 296 -17.97 14.29 3.25
CA GLU A 296 -18.69 15.56 3.35
C GLU A 296 -18.36 16.49 2.18
N TYR A 297 -17.06 16.72 1.89
CA TYR A 297 -16.64 17.60 0.82
C TYR A 297 -16.98 17.05 -0.56
N PHE A 298 -16.85 15.76 -0.81
CA PHE A 298 -17.32 15.17 -2.06
C PHE A 298 -18.83 15.26 -2.22
N GLY A 299 -19.59 15.10 -1.13
CA GLY A 299 -21.04 15.34 -1.15
C GLY A 299 -21.38 16.78 -1.55
N LYS A 300 -20.68 17.77 -0.99
CA LYS A 300 -20.83 19.19 -1.35
C LYS A 300 -20.41 19.45 -2.81
N ALA A 301 -19.31 18.84 -3.27
CA ALA A 301 -18.86 18.99 -4.66
C ALA A 301 -19.89 18.45 -5.66
N ILE A 302 -20.48 17.27 -5.37
CA ILE A 302 -21.55 16.68 -6.18
C ILE A 302 -22.78 17.60 -6.20
N ALA A 303 -23.18 18.16 -5.07
CA ALA A 303 -24.29 19.11 -4.97
C ALA A 303 -23.99 20.42 -5.73
N ALA A 304 -22.73 20.84 -5.79
CA ALA A 304 -22.28 22.00 -6.56
C ALA A 304 -22.11 21.71 -8.06
N GLY A 305 -22.43 20.50 -8.54
CA GLY A 305 -22.37 20.12 -9.96
C GLY A 305 -21.04 19.57 -10.44
N ALA A 306 -20.20 19.06 -9.52
CA ALA A 306 -19.00 18.31 -9.91
C ALA A 306 -19.36 17.11 -10.79
N GLY A 307 -18.43 16.73 -11.66
CA GLY A 307 -18.62 15.62 -12.60
C GLY A 307 -18.84 14.25 -11.90
N PRO A 308 -19.31 13.25 -12.64
CA PRO A 308 -19.63 11.92 -12.06
C PRO A 308 -18.43 11.21 -11.43
N ALA A 309 -17.22 11.54 -11.85
CA ALA A 309 -15.98 11.05 -11.29
C ALA A 309 -15.86 11.22 -9.77
N VAL A 310 -16.37 12.32 -9.23
CA VAL A 310 -16.34 12.62 -7.80
C VAL A 310 -17.13 11.59 -6.98
N ARG A 311 -18.10 10.90 -7.60
CA ARG A 311 -18.82 9.80 -6.94
C ARG A 311 -17.91 8.63 -6.60
N LEU A 312 -16.93 8.31 -7.45
CA LEU A 312 -15.95 7.27 -7.15
C LEU A 312 -15.04 7.66 -5.98
N LEU A 313 -14.56 8.90 -5.95
CA LEU A 313 -13.80 9.42 -4.81
C LEU A 313 -14.61 9.36 -3.52
N ARG A 314 -15.91 9.64 -3.61
CA ARG A 314 -16.83 9.50 -2.48
C ARG A 314 -16.97 8.05 -2.06
N VAL A 315 -17.08 7.11 -3.00
CA VAL A 315 -17.10 5.67 -2.71
C VAL A 315 -15.84 5.25 -1.96
N GLU A 316 -14.67 5.71 -2.38
CA GLU A 316 -13.41 5.43 -1.69
C GLU A 316 -13.42 5.99 -0.25
N ALA A 317 -13.89 7.22 -0.05
CA ALA A 317 -14.03 7.81 1.27
C ALA A 317 -14.99 7.01 2.16
N LEU A 318 -16.14 6.61 1.64
CA LEU A 318 -17.13 5.81 2.34
C LEU A 318 -16.58 4.42 2.70
N LEU A 319 -15.91 3.73 1.77
CA LEU A 319 -15.23 2.46 2.02
C LEU A 319 -14.14 2.63 3.06
N GLY A 320 -13.31 3.66 2.90
CA GLY A 320 -12.31 4.03 3.87
C GLY A 320 -12.91 4.34 5.26
N GLY A 321 -14.10 4.96 5.33
CA GLY A 321 -14.89 5.23 6.54
C GLY A 321 -15.62 4.03 7.13
N GLY A 322 -15.65 2.87 6.43
CA GLY A 322 -16.39 1.69 6.84
C GLY A 322 -17.90 1.79 6.59
N GLN A 323 -18.36 2.76 5.80
CA GLN A 323 -19.76 3.01 5.44
C GLN A 323 -20.11 2.24 4.15
N PHE A 324 -20.11 0.90 4.25
CA PHE A 324 -20.18 0.01 3.07
C PHE A 324 -21.54 0.06 2.36
N GLN A 325 -22.65 0.29 3.09
CA GLN A 325 -23.97 0.39 2.49
C GLN A 325 -24.14 1.68 1.69
N GLU A 326 -23.65 2.79 2.26
CA GLU A 326 -23.62 4.10 1.60
C GLU A 326 -22.69 4.06 0.37
N ALA A 327 -21.53 3.41 0.49
CA ALA A 327 -20.62 3.18 -0.62
C ALA A 327 -21.30 2.39 -1.76
N GLY A 328 -22.03 1.34 -1.43
CA GLY A 328 -22.82 0.55 -2.40
C GLY A 328 -23.90 1.38 -3.11
N THR A 329 -24.58 2.24 -2.34
CA THR A 329 -25.59 3.15 -2.89
C THR A 329 -24.96 4.17 -3.84
N GLU A 330 -23.84 4.78 -3.45
CA GLU A 330 -23.15 5.79 -4.28
C GLU A 330 -22.52 5.15 -5.53
N MET A 331 -21.97 3.94 -5.40
CA MET A 331 -21.46 3.16 -6.54
C MET A 331 -22.58 2.83 -7.54
N THR A 332 -23.75 2.43 -7.05
CA THR A 332 -24.91 2.17 -7.91
C THR A 332 -25.31 3.42 -8.68
N ARG A 333 -25.30 4.59 -8.04
CA ARG A 333 -25.55 5.89 -8.72
C ARG A 333 -24.49 6.22 -9.75
N TYR A 334 -23.25 5.89 -9.48
CA TYR A 334 -22.16 6.06 -10.45
C TYR A 334 -22.32 5.15 -11.67
N LEU A 335 -22.74 3.90 -11.43
CA LEU A 335 -22.92 2.88 -12.47
C LEU A 335 -24.24 3.04 -13.27
N ASP A 336 -25.12 3.93 -12.86
CA ASP A 336 -26.42 4.11 -13.52
C ASP A 336 -26.27 4.39 -15.02
N GLY A 337 -26.85 3.52 -15.85
CA GLY A 337 -26.75 3.58 -17.30
C GLY A 337 -25.38 3.16 -17.90
N ARG A 338 -24.45 2.66 -17.10
CA ARG A 338 -23.10 2.24 -17.55
C ARG A 338 -22.97 0.71 -17.51
N ASP A 339 -22.30 0.16 -18.52
CA ASP A 339 -21.95 -1.27 -18.53
C ASP A 339 -20.73 -1.52 -17.65
N VAL A 340 -20.93 -2.19 -16.52
CA VAL A 340 -19.85 -2.53 -15.57
C VAL A 340 -18.68 -3.25 -16.25
N LYS A 341 -18.94 -4.08 -17.27
CA LYS A 341 -17.88 -4.82 -17.98
C LYS A 341 -16.91 -3.92 -18.75
N GLN A 342 -17.34 -2.72 -19.08
CA GLN A 342 -16.54 -1.72 -19.80
C GLN A 342 -15.89 -0.70 -18.86
N MET A 343 -16.13 -0.82 -17.57
CA MET A 343 -15.56 0.08 -16.59
C MET A 343 -14.06 -0.23 -16.39
N PRO A 344 -13.30 0.78 -16.00
CA PRO A 344 -11.92 0.64 -15.60
C PRO A 344 -11.71 -0.37 -14.46
N LEU A 345 -10.52 -0.93 -14.38
CA LEU A 345 -10.22 -1.99 -13.41
C LEU A 345 -10.50 -1.57 -11.96
N HIS A 346 -10.10 -0.34 -11.58
CA HIS A 346 -10.30 0.14 -10.20
C HIS A 346 -11.80 0.23 -9.83
N VAL A 347 -12.70 0.55 -10.79
CA VAL A 347 -14.16 0.53 -10.56
C VAL A 347 -14.64 -0.88 -10.25
N HIS A 348 -14.13 -1.87 -11.00
CA HIS A 348 -14.41 -3.29 -10.70
C HIS A 348 -13.94 -3.67 -9.30
N GLU A 349 -12.81 -3.15 -8.89
CA GLU A 349 -12.20 -3.44 -7.60
C GLU A 349 -12.98 -2.84 -6.44
N LEU A 350 -13.37 -1.57 -6.56
CA LEU A 350 -14.25 -0.92 -5.59
C LEU A 350 -15.60 -1.67 -5.49
N TRP A 351 -16.15 -2.05 -6.64
CA TRP A 351 -17.39 -2.82 -6.68
C TRP A 351 -17.23 -4.21 -6.05
N ALA A 352 -16.12 -4.90 -6.33
CA ALA A 352 -15.80 -6.19 -5.73
C ALA A 352 -15.65 -6.09 -4.21
N GLN A 353 -15.02 -5.04 -3.69
CA GLN A 353 -14.92 -4.77 -2.26
C GLN A 353 -16.31 -4.61 -1.62
N ILE A 354 -17.20 -3.85 -2.26
CA ILE A 354 -18.60 -3.67 -1.79
C ILE A 354 -19.33 -5.01 -1.79
N GLN A 355 -19.22 -5.80 -2.87
CA GLN A 355 -19.85 -7.12 -2.96
C GLN A 355 -19.30 -8.10 -1.93
N GLU A 356 -18.00 -8.09 -1.69
CA GLU A 356 -17.36 -8.89 -0.66
C GLU A 356 -17.89 -8.52 0.74
N ARG A 357 -18.06 -7.23 1.02
CA ARG A 357 -18.65 -6.75 2.29
C ARG A 357 -20.09 -7.19 2.47
N ASN A 358 -20.90 -7.14 1.42
CA ASN A 358 -22.28 -7.64 1.47
C ASN A 358 -22.33 -9.15 1.79
N LYS A 359 -21.39 -9.93 1.22
CA LYS A 359 -21.23 -11.36 1.55
C LYS A 359 -20.81 -11.55 2.99
N ILE A 360 -19.84 -10.76 3.47
CA ILE A 360 -19.36 -10.79 4.85
C ILE A 360 -20.50 -10.53 5.82
N GLU A 361 -21.32 -9.51 5.58
CA GLU A 361 -22.48 -9.21 6.43
C GLU A 361 -23.51 -10.36 6.45
N ALA A 362 -23.79 -10.95 5.29
CA ALA A 362 -24.66 -12.11 5.19
C ALA A 362 -24.12 -13.32 5.98
N VAL A 363 -22.81 -13.50 5.95
CA VAL A 363 -22.12 -14.63 6.60
C VAL A 363 -21.92 -14.39 8.10
N TYR A 364 -21.49 -13.20 8.53
CA TYR A 364 -21.05 -12.91 9.89
C TYR A 364 -22.08 -12.20 10.78
N GLY A 365 -23.24 -11.84 10.27
CA GLY A 365 -24.20 -10.95 10.95
C GLY A 365 -24.88 -11.50 12.22
N LYS A 366 -24.53 -12.70 12.72
CA LYS A 366 -25.17 -13.27 13.92
C LYS A 366 -24.21 -14.14 14.74
N GLY A 367 -24.02 -13.83 16.01
CA GLY A 367 -23.29 -14.66 16.97
C GLY A 367 -22.73 -13.88 18.14
N LYS A 368 -22.56 -14.51 19.32
CA LYS A 368 -21.87 -13.93 20.47
C LYS A 368 -20.37 -14.01 20.29
N THR A 369 -19.67 -12.92 20.55
CA THR A 369 -18.21 -12.82 20.51
C THR A 369 -17.60 -13.04 21.90
N LYS A 370 -16.28 -13.14 22.00
CA LYS A 370 -15.58 -13.23 23.30
C LYS A 370 -15.83 -12.00 24.17
N GLY A 371 -16.03 -10.82 23.58
CA GLY A 371 -16.41 -9.61 24.30
C GLY A 371 -17.76 -9.73 25.02
N ASP A 372 -18.71 -10.46 24.44
CA ASP A 372 -20.06 -10.63 24.98
C ASP A 372 -20.22 -11.85 25.93
N GLN A 373 -19.21 -12.72 25.99
CA GLN A 373 -19.26 -13.90 26.86
C GLN A 373 -19.11 -13.51 28.32
N GLN A 374 -19.80 -14.27 29.20
CA GLN A 374 -19.63 -14.09 30.63
C GLN A 374 -18.22 -14.51 31.07
N LEU A 375 -17.66 -13.79 32.04
CA LEU A 375 -16.28 -14.00 32.49
C LEU A 375 -16.01 -15.44 32.96
N ASP A 376 -16.94 -16.03 33.72
CA ASP A 376 -16.84 -17.42 34.20
C ASP A 376 -16.81 -18.46 33.05
N TYR A 377 -17.49 -18.18 31.93
CA TYR A 377 -17.36 -18.99 30.73
C TYR A 377 -15.97 -18.83 30.08
N LEU A 378 -15.44 -17.61 29.99
CA LEU A 378 -14.10 -17.35 29.45
C LEU A 378 -13.01 -18.01 30.29
N GLN A 379 -13.16 -18.06 31.62
CA GLN A 379 -12.22 -18.75 32.53
C GLN A 379 -12.25 -20.28 32.39
N ARG A 380 -13.32 -20.86 31.89
CA ARG A 380 -13.44 -22.29 31.60
C ARG A 380 -12.86 -22.68 30.24
N LEU A 381 -12.67 -21.69 29.35
CA LEU A 381 -11.87 -21.89 28.14
C LEU A 381 -10.42 -22.13 28.52
N PRO A 382 -9.55 -22.61 27.63
CA PRO A 382 -8.22 -23.16 27.97
C PRO A 382 -7.42 -22.35 29.01
N PRO A 383 -6.31 -22.86 29.52
CA PRO A 383 -5.60 -22.40 30.74
C PRO A 383 -5.14 -20.93 30.74
N ASP A 384 -5.43 -20.22 29.64
CA ASP A 384 -5.00 -18.83 29.40
C ASP A 384 -5.47 -17.83 30.47
N LEU A 385 -6.62 -18.05 31.09
CA LEU A 385 -7.19 -17.14 32.09
C LEU A 385 -7.07 -17.69 33.51
N THR A 386 -6.26 -18.71 33.73
CA THR A 386 -5.99 -19.25 35.08
C THR A 386 -5.33 -18.17 35.95
N GLY A 387 -5.91 -17.90 37.11
CA GLY A 387 -5.41 -16.87 38.03
C GLY A 387 -5.74 -15.43 37.64
N LEU A 388 -6.68 -15.22 36.71
CA LEU A 388 -7.23 -13.90 36.42
C LEU A 388 -7.96 -13.35 37.66
N GLU A 389 -7.62 -12.13 38.04
CA GLU A 389 -8.37 -11.31 39.00
C GLU A 389 -9.42 -10.49 38.20
N PRO A 390 -10.73 -10.81 38.33
CA PRO A 390 -11.74 -10.21 37.48
C PRO A 390 -11.88 -8.71 37.74
N ALA A 391 -12.08 -7.94 36.66
CA ALA A 391 -12.47 -6.54 36.74
C ALA A 391 -13.90 -6.42 37.32
N THR A 392 -14.08 -5.46 38.22
CA THR A 392 -15.40 -5.16 38.81
C THR A 392 -16.26 -4.31 37.87
N ASP A 393 -15.63 -3.53 37.01
CA ASP A 393 -16.28 -2.62 36.05
C ASP A 393 -15.42 -2.39 34.81
N GLN A 394 -15.85 -1.51 33.93
CA GLN A 394 -15.16 -1.16 32.68
C GLN A 394 -14.51 0.25 32.74
N ALA A 395 -14.42 0.88 33.91
CA ALA A 395 -13.94 2.26 34.03
C ALA A 395 -12.51 2.47 33.48
N GLN A 396 -11.67 1.44 33.61
CA GLN A 396 -10.27 1.49 33.12
C GLN A 396 -10.14 1.21 31.61
N LEU A 397 -11.16 0.65 30.96
CA LEU A 397 -11.06 0.21 29.56
C LEU A 397 -10.60 1.33 28.62
N GLY A 398 -11.21 2.51 28.73
CA GLY A 398 -10.85 3.65 27.87
C GLY A 398 -9.40 4.08 28.04
N THR A 399 -8.89 4.11 29.26
CA THR A 399 -7.49 4.44 29.56
C THR A 399 -6.53 3.39 28.99
N ILE A 400 -6.86 2.11 29.17
CA ILE A 400 -6.05 0.99 28.65
C ILE A 400 -6.01 1.05 27.13
N LEU A 401 -7.17 1.23 26.46
CA LEU A 401 -7.25 1.31 25.00
C LEU A 401 -6.50 2.53 24.44
N SER A 402 -6.58 3.67 25.13
CA SER A 402 -5.80 4.86 24.75
C SER A 402 -4.30 4.62 24.87
N GLY A 403 -3.85 4.02 25.98
CA GLY A 403 -2.44 3.71 26.22
C GLY A 403 -1.88 2.71 25.18
N VAL A 404 -2.52 1.55 25.03
CA VAL A 404 -2.08 0.54 24.04
C VAL A 404 -2.20 1.07 22.61
N GLY A 405 -3.22 1.87 22.32
CA GLY A 405 -3.39 2.48 21.00
C GLY A 405 -2.24 3.40 20.62
N LYS A 406 -1.80 4.25 21.57
CA LYS A 406 -0.62 5.10 21.38
C LYS A 406 0.63 4.27 21.11
N THR A 407 0.89 3.26 21.93
CA THR A 407 2.05 2.37 21.80
C THR A 407 2.06 1.63 20.44
N VAL A 408 0.90 1.12 20.02
CA VAL A 408 0.77 0.45 18.73
C VAL A 408 0.96 1.44 17.57
N ALA A 409 0.41 2.66 17.67
CA ALA A 409 0.60 3.67 16.63
C ALA A 409 2.09 4.09 16.51
N GLU A 410 2.78 4.27 17.64
CA GLU A 410 4.22 4.55 17.67
C GLU A 410 5.03 3.41 17.06
N PHE A 411 4.67 2.16 17.36
CA PHE A 411 5.31 0.99 16.76
C PHE A 411 5.19 1.02 15.23
N PHE A 412 3.99 1.14 14.67
CA PHE A 412 3.81 1.15 13.21
C PHE A 412 4.40 2.38 12.51
N SER A 413 4.53 3.50 13.21
CA SER A 413 5.15 4.72 12.66
C SER A 413 6.68 4.69 12.65
N ASN A 414 7.30 3.98 13.60
CA ASN A 414 8.73 4.04 13.85
C ASN A 414 9.47 2.73 13.59
N PHE A 415 8.75 1.61 13.38
CA PHE A 415 9.38 0.32 13.16
C PHE A 415 10.14 0.31 11.83
N PRO A 416 11.44 0.00 11.85
CA PRO A 416 12.25 0.01 10.63
C PRO A 416 12.02 -1.25 9.81
N ASN A 417 12.45 -1.21 8.55
CA ASN A 417 12.54 -2.43 7.76
C ASN A 417 13.50 -3.42 8.41
N THR A 418 13.06 -4.67 8.59
CA THR A 418 13.83 -5.66 9.33
C THR A 418 13.91 -7.00 8.62
N SER A 419 14.96 -7.75 8.94
CA SER A 419 15.06 -9.16 8.63
C SER A 419 15.28 -9.97 9.91
N SER A 420 14.72 -11.16 9.99
CA SER A 420 14.95 -12.12 11.06
C SER A 420 15.06 -13.54 10.53
N LEU A 421 15.62 -14.43 11.31
CA LEU A 421 15.55 -15.87 11.05
C LEU A 421 14.26 -16.40 11.67
N GLU A 422 13.40 -17.00 10.84
CA GLU A 422 12.18 -17.69 11.26
C GLU A 422 12.41 -19.20 11.15
N GLN A 423 12.18 -19.91 12.24
CA GLN A 423 12.14 -21.36 12.28
C GLN A 423 10.69 -21.78 12.45
N VAL A 424 10.19 -22.61 11.55
CA VAL A 424 8.81 -23.09 11.57
C VAL A 424 8.79 -24.60 11.75
N HIS A 425 8.23 -25.04 12.87
CA HIS A 425 7.92 -26.43 13.13
C HIS A 425 6.44 -26.67 12.85
N GLN A 426 6.12 -27.54 11.92
CA GLN A 426 4.75 -27.83 11.50
C GLN A 426 4.38 -29.26 11.85
N GLU A 427 3.21 -29.42 12.44
CA GLU A 427 2.69 -30.72 12.85
C GLU A 427 1.30 -30.98 12.27
N LYS A 428 1.06 -32.21 11.87
CA LYS A 428 -0.28 -32.76 11.68
C LYS A 428 -0.62 -33.60 12.87
N LEU A 429 -1.72 -33.28 13.52
CA LEU A 429 -2.18 -33.96 14.71
C LEU A 429 -3.31 -34.94 14.37
N SER A 430 -3.30 -36.10 15.06
CA SER A 430 -4.43 -37.03 15.06
C SER A 430 -5.59 -36.46 15.87
N ARG A 431 -6.78 -37.07 15.79
CA ARG A 431 -7.93 -36.72 16.63
C ARG A 431 -7.70 -36.80 18.14
N LYS A 432 -6.64 -37.48 18.58
CA LYS A 432 -6.20 -37.58 19.98
C LYS A 432 -5.05 -36.62 20.29
N GLU A 433 -4.84 -35.59 19.46
CA GLU A 433 -3.77 -34.59 19.58
C GLU A 433 -2.34 -35.16 19.61
N ARG A 434 -2.13 -36.35 19.04
CA ARG A 434 -0.80 -36.94 18.87
C ARG A 434 -0.25 -36.57 17.50
N VAL A 435 1.02 -36.21 17.46
CA VAL A 435 1.74 -35.91 16.21
C VAL A 435 1.70 -37.11 15.28
N ALA A 436 1.14 -36.94 14.10
CA ALA A 436 1.08 -37.96 13.05
C ALA A 436 2.17 -37.75 12.00
N SER A 437 2.52 -36.52 11.71
CA SER A 437 3.66 -36.15 10.88
C SER A 437 4.11 -34.74 11.24
N GLU A 438 5.39 -34.46 11.03
CA GLU A 438 5.99 -33.14 11.32
C GLU A 438 6.91 -32.71 10.18
N PHE A 439 7.14 -31.42 10.07
CA PHE A 439 7.98 -30.83 9.05
C PHE A 439 8.61 -29.52 9.53
N ASP A 440 9.93 -29.40 9.39
CA ASP A 440 10.69 -28.23 9.80
C ASP A 440 11.12 -27.40 8.60
N GLN A 441 10.96 -26.08 8.71
CA GLN A 441 11.43 -25.13 7.71
C GLN A 441 12.17 -23.97 8.36
N LYS A 442 13.06 -23.34 7.60
CA LYS A 442 13.76 -22.12 8.00
C LYS A 442 13.62 -21.07 6.92
N PHE A 443 13.23 -19.89 7.34
CA PHE A 443 13.06 -18.76 6.45
C PHE A 443 13.87 -17.56 6.95
N ARG A 444 14.34 -16.76 6.01
CA ARG A 444 14.60 -15.36 6.27
C ARG A 444 13.26 -14.63 6.16
N TYR A 445 12.81 -14.13 7.29
CA TYR A 445 11.57 -13.38 7.37
C TYR A 445 11.90 -11.90 7.26
N LEU A 446 11.25 -11.24 6.31
CA LEU A 446 11.43 -9.83 6.00
C LEU A 446 10.15 -9.07 6.33
N CYS A 447 10.30 -7.95 7.02
CA CYS A 447 9.21 -7.08 7.40
C CYS A 447 9.52 -5.67 6.91
N PHE A 448 8.68 -5.13 6.02
CA PHE A 448 8.85 -3.83 5.42
C PHE A 448 7.71 -2.89 5.79
N THR A 449 8.05 -1.64 6.03
CA THR A 449 7.06 -0.59 6.08
C THR A 449 6.45 -0.41 4.68
N PRO A 450 5.12 -0.40 4.53
CA PRO A 450 4.48 -0.25 3.23
C PRO A 450 4.94 1.06 2.58
N THR A 451 5.36 0.99 1.33
CA THR A 451 5.73 2.16 0.52
C THR A 451 4.53 3.03 0.14
N GLN A 452 3.32 2.58 0.50
CA GLN A 452 2.07 3.26 0.12
C GLN A 452 1.41 3.90 1.34
N ALA A 453 1.05 5.17 1.19
CA ALA A 453 0.37 5.98 2.21
C ALA A 453 -1.02 5.46 2.65
N TRP A 454 -1.50 4.36 2.10
CA TRP A 454 -2.87 3.89 2.22
C TRP A 454 -3.08 2.73 3.19
N GLY A 455 -2.03 2.15 3.76
CA GLY A 455 -2.13 1.00 4.65
C GLY A 455 -1.28 1.17 5.90
N LEU A 456 -1.89 0.97 7.06
CA LEU A 456 -1.17 0.64 8.27
C LEU A 456 -0.94 -0.87 8.27
N GLY A 457 0.25 -1.30 8.65
CA GLY A 457 0.67 -2.70 8.66
C GLY A 457 2.04 -2.85 8.04
N PHE A 458 2.45 -4.08 7.85
CA PHE A 458 3.73 -4.40 7.25
C PHE A 458 3.53 -5.33 6.06
N ASP A 459 4.40 -5.17 5.06
CA ASP A 459 4.59 -6.15 4.01
C ASP A 459 5.56 -7.21 4.54
N GLU A 460 5.07 -8.45 4.66
CA GLU A 460 5.80 -9.56 5.26
C GLU A 460 6.15 -10.61 4.20
N TYR A 461 7.42 -10.93 4.08
CA TYR A 461 7.93 -11.88 3.07
C TYR A 461 8.76 -12.97 3.73
N ARG A 462 8.75 -14.15 3.13
CA ARG A 462 9.59 -15.29 3.50
C ARG A 462 10.46 -15.71 2.34
N VAL A 463 11.76 -15.82 2.61
CA VAL A 463 12.73 -16.39 1.69
C VAL A 463 13.21 -17.70 2.29
N ASP A 464 13.01 -18.81 1.58
CA ASP A 464 13.46 -20.12 2.04
C ASP A 464 14.99 -20.16 2.09
N THR A 465 15.55 -20.52 3.25
CA THR A 465 16.99 -20.66 3.46
C THR A 465 17.49 -22.08 3.27
N SER A 466 16.60 -23.05 3.14
CA SER A 466 16.93 -24.48 3.05
C SER A 466 17.03 -25.02 1.61
N GLY A 467 16.82 -24.14 0.61
CA GLY A 467 16.78 -24.52 -0.80
C GLY A 467 15.39 -25.00 -1.25
N GLY A 468 15.02 -24.67 -2.51
CA GLY A 468 13.66 -24.74 -3.03
C GLY A 468 12.88 -26.06 -2.88
N GLU A 469 13.56 -27.21 -2.69
CA GLU A 469 12.90 -28.50 -2.52
C GLU A 469 12.09 -28.64 -1.22
N ALA A 470 12.54 -28.04 -0.12
CA ALA A 470 11.87 -28.14 1.17
C ALA A 470 10.50 -27.43 1.16
N TRP A 471 10.40 -26.29 0.48
CA TRP A 471 9.15 -25.57 0.26
C TRP A 471 8.13 -26.37 -0.54
N LEU A 472 8.58 -27.03 -1.62
CA LEU A 472 7.72 -27.86 -2.47
C LEU A 472 7.17 -29.06 -1.71
N ARG A 473 8.01 -29.80 -0.95
CA ARG A 473 7.58 -30.94 -0.15
C ARG A 473 6.51 -30.59 0.87
N GLY A 474 6.69 -29.49 1.62
CA GLY A 474 5.69 -29.05 2.60
C GLY A 474 4.31 -28.78 1.99
N ARG A 475 4.25 -28.23 0.76
CA ARG A 475 2.99 -28.01 0.03
C ARG A 475 2.36 -29.30 -0.47
N GLU A 476 3.16 -30.20 -1.03
CA GLU A 476 2.70 -31.50 -1.52
C GLU A 476 2.13 -32.37 -0.39
N ASP A 477 2.76 -32.33 0.77
CA ASP A 477 2.29 -33.03 1.97
C ASP A 477 1.08 -32.37 2.64
N GLY A 478 0.65 -31.21 2.15
CA GLY A 478 -0.55 -30.50 2.61
C GLY A 478 -0.38 -29.85 3.99
N PHE A 479 0.80 -29.37 4.31
CA PHE A 479 1.03 -28.44 5.40
C PHE A 479 0.57 -27.03 5.03
N MET A 480 0.23 -26.23 6.04
CA MET A 480 -0.26 -24.87 5.89
C MET A 480 0.73 -23.89 6.53
N LEU A 481 1.08 -22.84 5.83
CA LEU A 481 1.91 -21.76 6.34
C LEU A 481 1.09 -20.48 6.52
N THR A 482 1.17 -19.91 7.72
CA THR A 482 0.45 -18.67 8.07
C THR A 482 1.41 -17.48 8.13
N SER A 483 0.89 -16.26 7.94
CA SER A 483 1.65 -15.00 7.94
C SER A 483 0.81 -13.87 8.54
N GLY A 484 1.38 -12.67 8.68
CA GLY A 484 0.67 -11.49 9.17
C GLY A 484 0.85 -11.27 10.67
N PHE A 485 1.82 -11.89 11.30
CA PHE A 485 2.00 -11.84 12.75
C PHE A 485 2.54 -10.49 13.24
N ALA A 486 3.37 -9.81 12.46
CA ALA A 486 3.88 -8.49 12.79
C ALA A 486 2.74 -7.44 12.81
N SER A 487 1.73 -7.63 11.97
CA SER A 487 0.57 -6.75 11.87
C SER A 487 -0.61 -7.15 12.79
N ALA A 488 -0.50 -8.24 13.56
CA ALA A 488 -1.62 -8.76 14.35
C ALA A 488 -2.12 -7.77 15.44
N SER A 489 -1.24 -6.90 15.94
CA SER A 489 -1.57 -5.87 16.94
C SER A 489 -2.38 -4.68 16.39
N LEU A 490 -2.52 -4.56 15.06
CA LEU A 490 -3.24 -3.44 14.41
C LEU A 490 -4.66 -3.21 14.92
N ILE A 491 -5.33 -4.25 15.41
CA ILE A 491 -6.68 -4.12 15.98
C ILE A 491 -6.72 -3.12 17.16
N PHE A 492 -5.59 -2.91 17.85
CA PHE A 492 -5.44 -1.96 18.94
C PHE A 492 -4.99 -0.57 18.48
N HIS A 493 -4.66 -0.39 17.19
CA HIS A 493 -4.32 0.94 16.66
C HIS A 493 -5.53 1.88 16.70
N PRO A 494 -5.39 3.17 17.07
CA PRO A 494 -6.53 4.09 17.23
C PRO A 494 -7.47 4.15 16.00
N ALA A 495 -6.94 4.05 14.79
CA ALA A 495 -7.73 4.05 13.56
C ALA A 495 -8.60 2.79 13.38
N TYR A 496 -8.26 1.68 14.05
CA TYR A 496 -8.95 0.40 13.92
C TYR A 496 -9.72 -0.01 15.17
N GLN A 497 -9.46 0.58 16.35
CA GLN A 497 -10.24 0.31 17.56
C GLN A 497 -11.77 0.47 17.36
N PRO A 498 -12.29 1.47 16.61
CA PRO A 498 -13.72 1.58 16.36
C PRO A 498 -14.34 0.42 15.57
N GLN A 499 -13.52 -0.47 15.03
CA GLN A 499 -13.90 -1.60 14.20
C GLN A 499 -14.00 -2.91 14.99
N ALA A 500 -13.83 -2.86 16.29
CA ALA A 500 -13.90 -3.99 17.19
C ALA A 500 -14.60 -3.63 18.49
N ASP A 501 -15.18 -4.63 19.14
CA ASP A 501 -15.68 -4.55 20.50
C ASP A 501 -14.56 -4.95 21.45
N PHE A 502 -14.45 -4.24 22.58
CA PHE A 502 -13.46 -4.49 23.61
C PHE A 502 -14.11 -4.64 24.98
N ARG A 503 -13.53 -5.50 25.83
CA ARG A 503 -13.94 -5.70 27.22
C ARG A 503 -12.72 -5.90 28.10
N TYR A 504 -12.61 -5.13 29.16
CA TYR A 504 -11.59 -5.32 30.20
C TYR A 504 -12.03 -6.50 31.09
N LEU A 505 -11.23 -7.55 31.14
CA LEU A 505 -11.51 -8.75 31.93
C LEU A 505 -10.93 -8.68 33.33
N GLY A 506 -9.86 -7.93 33.55
CA GLY A 506 -9.17 -7.82 34.83
C GLY A 506 -7.65 -7.92 34.70
N ARG A 507 -6.99 -8.30 35.77
CA ARG A 507 -5.54 -8.44 35.84
C ARG A 507 -5.12 -9.90 35.96
N GLN A 508 -4.01 -10.22 35.34
CA GLN A 508 -3.44 -11.55 35.41
C GLN A 508 -1.92 -11.49 35.49
N LYS A 509 -1.34 -12.31 36.34
CA LYS A 509 0.10 -12.46 36.44
C LYS A 509 0.57 -13.56 35.49
N VAL A 510 1.31 -13.18 34.43
CA VAL A 510 1.88 -14.11 33.45
C VAL A 510 3.40 -14.03 33.53
N ASN A 511 4.07 -15.17 33.70
CA ASN A 511 5.53 -15.23 33.84
C ASN A 511 6.10 -14.24 34.88
N GLY A 512 5.39 -14.05 35.99
CA GLY A 512 5.79 -13.17 37.07
C GLY A 512 5.46 -11.70 36.86
N ARG A 513 4.97 -11.28 35.69
CA ARG A 513 4.58 -9.90 35.35
C ARG A 513 3.08 -9.72 35.39
N GLU A 514 2.61 -8.64 35.98
CA GLU A 514 1.20 -8.26 35.96
C GLU A 514 0.81 -7.72 34.58
N ASN A 515 -0.37 -8.07 34.11
CA ASN A 515 -0.90 -7.61 32.83
C ASN A 515 -2.39 -7.26 32.98
N TYR A 516 -2.85 -6.23 32.28
CA TYR A 516 -4.27 -6.06 31.96
C TYR A 516 -4.66 -7.12 30.92
N VAL A 517 -5.84 -7.71 31.09
CA VAL A 517 -6.39 -8.66 30.11
C VAL A 517 -7.60 -8.04 29.43
N ILE A 518 -7.51 -7.89 28.11
CA ILE A 518 -8.57 -7.33 27.27
C ILE A 518 -9.09 -8.43 26.33
N ALA A 519 -10.39 -8.68 26.37
CA ALA A 519 -11.06 -9.42 25.32
C ALA A 519 -11.46 -8.47 24.18
N PHE A 520 -11.36 -8.94 22.95
CA PHE A 520 -11.77 -8.19 21.78
C PHE A 520 -12.47 -9.07 20.74
N ALA A 521 -13.26 -8.45 19.88
CA ALA A 521 -13.86 -9.10 18.72
C ALA A 521 -14.07 -8.10 17.60
N GLN A 522 -13.60 -8.42 16.40
CA GLN A 522 -13.83 -7.59 15.23
C GLN A 522 -15.31 -7.54 14.88
N GLN A 523 -15.78 -6.38 14.47
CA GLN A 523 -17.09 -6.17 13.87
C GLN A 523 -16.97 -6.32 12.35
N PRO A 524 -17.39 -7.43 11.73
CA PRO A 524 -17.17 -7.69 10.31
C PRO A 524 -17.70 -6.59 9.39
N ALA A 525 -18.82 -5.98 9.75
CA ALA A 525 -19.41 -4.88 9.00
C ALA A 525 -18.54 -3.61 8.97
N LYS A 526 -17.69 -3.40 9.97
CA LYS A 526 -16.83 -2.21 10.11
C LYS A 526 -15.35 -2.50 9.87
N ALA A 527 -14.94 -3.75 10.02
CA ALA A 527 -13.52 -4.11 9.97
C ALA A 527 -12.91 -3.91 8.58
N ARG A 528 -11.82 -3.15 8.52
CA ARG A 528 -11.01 -2.90 7.31
C ARG A 528 -9.81 -3.84 7.24
N VAL A 529 -9.29 -4.24 8.39
CA VAL A 529 -8.21 -5.23 8.50
C VAL A 529 -8.86 -6.57 8.79
N ASN A 530 -8.66 -7.52 7.91
CA ASN A 530 -9.14 -8.89 8.06
C ASN A 530 -8.06 -9.86 7.60
N GLY A 531 -8.04 -11.06 8.16
CA GLY A 531 -7.30 -12.17 7.63
C GLY A 531 -7.91 -12.69 6.32
N ALA A 532 -7.20 -13.55 5.64
CA ALA A 532 -7.73 -14.27 4.50
C ALA A 532 -7.29 -15.73 4.54
N PHE A 533 -8.25 -16.63 4.46
CA PHE A 533 -7.99 -18.04 4.26
C PHE A 533 -8.04 -18.37 2.76
N LYS A 534 -6.97 -18.94 2.23
CA LYS A 534 -6.86 -19.32 0.81
C LYS A 534 -6.74 -20.83 0.68
N SER A 535 -7.63 -21.43 -0.09
CA SER A 535 -7.59 -22.86 -0.43
C SER A 535 -7.87 -23.04 -1.92
N GLY A 536 -6.84 -23.36 -2.70
CA GLY A 536 -6.95 -23.41 -4.15
C GLY A 536 -7.36 -22.07 -4.73
N GLN A 537 -8.47 -22.04 -5.46
CA GLN A 537 -9.05 -20.82 -6.05
C GLN A 537 -9.99 -20.06 -5.08
N ILE A 538 -10.29 -20.64 -3.93
CA ILE A 538 -11.20 -20.04 -2.96
C ILE A 538 -10.37 -19.16 -2.01
N ARG A 539 -10.73 -17.88 -1.93
CA ARG A 539 -10.22 -16.94 -0.92
C ARG A 539 -11.41 -16.43 -0.12
N MET A 540 -11.33 -16.50 1.19
CA MET A 540 -12.38 -16.07 2.10
C MET A 540 -11.80 -15.18 3.19
N ALA A 541 -12.46 -14.05 3.45
CA ALA A 541 -12.10 -13.16 4.53
C ALA A 541 -12.33 -13.85 5.88
N THR A 542 -11.35 -13.76 6.79
CA THR A 542 -11.47 -14.24 8.16
C THR A 542 -11.40 -13.05 9.11
N PHE A 543 -12.24 -13.11 10.14
CA PHE A 543 -12.26 -12.13 11.21
C PHE A 543 -11.92 -12.81 12.52
N SER A 544 -11.29 -12.06 13.40
CA SER A 544 -10.78 -12.59 14.67
C SER A 544 -11.48 -11.99 15.87
N GLN A 545 -11.51 -12.77 16.92
CA GLN A 545 -11.76 -12.39 18.29
C GLN A 545 -10.61 -12.92 19.15
N GLY A 546 -10.41 -12.39 20.34
CA GLY A 546 -9.28 -12.89 21.13
C GLY A 546 -9.08 -12.23 22.48
N LEU A 547 -7.87 -12.40 22.98
CA LEU A 547 -7.40 -11.89 24.25
C LEU A 547 -6.05 -11.21 24.04
N ALA A 548 -5.84 -10.07 24.70
CA ALA A 548 -4.57 -9.38 24.75
C ALA A 548 -4.13 -9.19 26.19
N TRP A 549 -2.87 -9.47 26.49
CA TRP A 549 -2.21 -9.19 27.74
C TRP A 549 -1.33 -7.96 27.56
N ILE A 550 -1.58 -6.94 28.33
CA ILE A 550 -1.01 -5.60 28.17
C ILE A 550 -0.28 -5.24 29.45
N ASP A 551 0.99 -4.91 29.35
CA ASP A 551 1.79 -4.44 30.50
C ASP A 551 1.22 -3.11 31.04
N PRO A 552 0.95 -3.02 32.36
CA PRO A 552 0.29 -1.85 32.93
C PRO A 552 1.15 -0.58 32.97
N GLN A 553 2.47 -0.69 32.80
CA GLN A 553 3.39 0.44 32.87
C GLN A 553 3.71 0.99 31.49
N SER A 554 4.04 0.11 30.54
CA SER A 554 4.45 0.47 29.18
C SER A 554 3.30 0.45 28.17
N TYR A 555 2.17 -0.14 28.52
CA TYR A 555 1.06 -0.45 27.60
C TYR A 555 1.47 -1.30 26.39
N GLN A 556 2.61 -1.99 26.46
CA GLN A 556 3.02 -2.94 25.42
C GLN A 556 2.17 -4.22 25.49
N ILE A 557 1.81 -4.75 24.34
CA ILE A 557 1.16 -6.05 24.24
C ILE A 557 2.25 -7.11 24.46
N THR A 558 2.17 -7.84 25.55
CA THR A 558 3.14 -8.90 25.89
C THR A 558 2.75 -10.26 25.31
N ARG A 559 1.44 -10.50 25.19
CA ARG A 559 0.87 -11.70 24.56
C ARG A 559 -0.43 -11.33 23.86
N LEU A 560 -0.65 -11.93 22.71
CA LEU A 560 -1.89 -11.78 21.95
C LEU A 560 -2.37 -13.18 21.56
N ARG A 561 -3.64 -13.46 21.80
CA ARG A 561 -4.32 -14.63 21.26
C ARG A 561 -5.45 -14.19 20.36
N THR A 562 -5.47 -14.70 19.15
CA THR A 562 -6.60 -14.52 18.22
C THR A 562 -7.25 -15.87 17.95
N ASP A 563 -8.55 -15.91 17.90
CA ASP A 563 -9.35 -17.05 17.44
C ASP A 563 -10.22 -16.60 16.28
N LEU A 564 -10.53 -17.52 15.38
CA LEU A 564 -11.51 -17.27 14.33
C LEU A 564 -12.82 -16.78 14.98
N LEU A 565 -13.38 -15.69 14.44
CA LEU A 565 -14.60 -15.10 15.00
C LEU A 565 -15.76 -16.11 15.03
N ARG A 566 -15.84 -16.95 13.99
CA ARG A 566 -16.76 -18.10 13.88
C ARG A 566 -16.23 -19.12 12.87
N PRO A 567 -16.67 -20.37 12.93
CA PRO A 567 -16.38 -21.37 11.90
C PRO A 567 -16.88 -20.93 10.52
N LEU A 568 -16.17 -21.35 9.47
CA LEU A 568 -16.47 -21.10 8.06
C LEU A 568 -16.72 -22.45 7.36
N PRO A 569 -17.95 -23.01 7.46
CA PRO A 569 -18.27 -24.30 6.87
C PRO A 569 -18.14 -24.33 5.35
N GLU A 570 -18.26 -23.19 4.69
CA GLU A 570 -18.14 -23.02 3.23
C GLU A 570 -16.77 -23.46 2.69
N ILE A 571 -15.74 -23.38 3.54
CA ILE A 571 -14.36 -23.81 3.22
C ILE A 571 -13.87 -24.90 4.19
N ASN A 572 -14.76 -25.49 4.97
CA ASN A 572 -14.46 -26.49 5.99
C ASN A 572 -13.43 -26.04 7.05
N LEU A 573 -13.35 -24.73 7.35
CA LEU A 573 -12.50 -24.16 8.39
C LEU A 573 -13.31 -24.07 9.69
N GLN A 574 -12.98 -24.93 10.67
CA GLN A 574 -13.70 -25.00 11.93
C GLN A 574 -13.06 -24.13 13.01
N ARG A 575 -11.74 -24.04 13.03
CA ARG A 575 -10.99 -23.31 14.03
C ARG A 575 -9.68 -22.80 13.41
N GLU A 576 -9.33 -21.58 13.78
CA GLU A 576 -8.00 -21.02 13.61
C GLU A 576 -7.69 -20.24 14.89
N THR A 577 -6.64 -20.62 15.58
CA THR A 577 -6.16 -19.97 16.80
C THR A 577 -4.71 -19.61 16.61
N THR A 578 -4.37 -18.36 16.85
CA THR A 578 -2.99 -17.87 16.81
C THR A 578 -2.62 -17.30 18.18
N GLU A 579 -1.52 -17.76 18.74
CA GLU A 579 -0.94 -17.25 19.98
C GLU A 579 0.41 -16.62 19.69
N ILE A 580 0.57 -15.36 20.07
CA ILE A 580 1.79 -14.59 19.82
C ILE A 580 2.35 -14.15 21.16
N VAL A 581 3.61 -14.48 21.41
CA VAL A 581 4.40 -13.96 22.54
C VAL A 581 5.35 -12.91 21.98
N TYR A 582 5.25 -11.70 22.50
CA TYR A 582 6.11 -10.59 22.11
C TYR A 582 7.29 -10.44 23.05
N GLY A 583 8.40 -9.97 22.51
CA GLY A 583 9.58 -9.63 23.28
C GLY A 583 10.26 -8.40 22.70
N GLU A 584 11.00 -7.71 23.56
CA GLU A 584 11.74 -6.53 23.18
C GLU A 584 13.02 -6.90 22.43
N VAL A 585 13.26 -6.19 21.33
CA VAL A 585 14.46 -6.31 20.51
C VAL A 585 15.09 -4.94 20.33
N HIS A 586 16.38 -4.86 20.59
CA HIS A 586 17.18 -3.67 20.36
C HIS A 586 18.02 -3.85 19.10
N PHE A 587 17.90 -2.92 18.18
CA PHE A 587 18.72 -2.92 16.97
C PHE A 587 20.00 -2.12 17.21
N LYS A 588 21.10 -2.58 16.62
CA LYS A 588 22.33 -1.82 16.63
C LYS A 588 22.07 -0.45 15.96
N ASP A 589 22.56 0.62 16.56
CA ASP A 589 22.38 2.00 16.09
C ASP A 589 20.95 2.60 16.28
N MET A 590 20.12 1.99 17.13
CA MET A 590 18.81 2.55 17.54
C MET A 590 18.70 2.54 19.07
N ASP A 591 18.33 3.67 19.66
CA ASP A 591 18.14 3.79 21.11
C ASP A 591 16.81 3.16 21.58
N ALA A 592 15.82 3.08 20.70
CA ALA A 592 14.51 2.53 21.01
C ALA A 592 14.48 0.99 20.87
N GLY A 593 13.91 0.31 21.88
CA GLY A 593 13.53 -1.09 21.79
C GLY A 593 12.18 -1.26 21.06
N PHE A 594 12.03 -2.35 20.33
CA PHE A 594 10.80 -2.69 19.62
C PHE A 594 10.25 -4.03 20.10
N TRP A 595 8.95 -4.05 20.40
CA TRP A 595 8.26 -5.28 20.78
C TRP A 595 7.77 -6.01 19.54
N VAL A 596 8.39 -7.14 19.24
CA VAL A 596 8.13 -7.95 18.05
C VAL A 596 7.75 -9.38 18.45
N PRO A 597 7.05 -10.13 17.59
CA PRO A 597 6.80 -11.55 17.81
C PRO A 597 8.12 -12.32 18.02
N GLN A 598 8.22 -13.09 19.12
CA GLN A 598 9.33 -13.98 19.40
C GLN A 598 8.93 -15.44 19.12
N GLN A 599 7.70 -15.78 19.48
CA GLN A 599 7.12 -17.09 19.27
C GLN A 599 5.66 -16.92 18.84
N VAL A 600 5.27 -17.68 17.84
CA VAL A 600 3.88 -17.76 17.36
C VAL A 600 3.48 -19.22 17.25
N ILE A 601 2.33 -19.57 17.81
CA ILE A 601 1.73 -20.90 17.67
C ILE A 601 0.39 -20.72 16.94
N VAL A 602 0.25 -21.40 15.82
CA VAL A 602 -0.99 -21.42 15.04
C VAL A 602 -1.57 -22.81 15.04
N SER A 603 -2.83 -22.94 15.46
CA SER A 603 -3.59 -24.19 15.45
C SER A 603 -4.79 -24.05 14.54
N VAL A 604 -4.94 -24.95 13.57
CA VAL A 604 -5.99 -24.89 12.56
C VAL A 604 -6.70 -26.24 12.45
N ASP A 605 -8.03 -26.19 12.48
CA ASP A 605 -8.90 -27.32 12.16
C ASP A 605 -9.54 -27.10 10.81
N TRP A 606 -9.02 -27.76 9.78
CA TRP A 606 -9.42 -27.57 8.39
C TRP A 606 -9.58 -28.90 7.65
N ASN A 607 -10.69 -29.08 6.94
CA ASN A 607 -10.97 -30.33 6.20
C ASN A 607 -10.81 -31.61 7.04
N GLY A 608 -11.16 -31.56 8.33
CA GLY A 608 -11.00 -32.67 9.27
C GLY A 608 -9.56 -32.98 9.66
N LYS A 609 -8.61 -32.12 9.29
CA LYS A 609 -7.20 -32.18 9.70
C LYS A 609 -6.96 -31.18 10.82
N HIS A 610 -6.15 -31.60 11.81
CA HIS A 610 -5.68 -30.73 12.88
C HIS A 610 -4.21 -30.41 12.59
N LEU A 611 -3.91 -29.14 12.37
CA LEU A 611 -2.58 -28.63 12.04
C LEU A 611 -2.11 -27.71 13.17
N ARG A 612 -0.84 -27.81 13.53
CA ARG A 612 -0.19 -26.91 14.47
C ARG A 612 1.16 -26.47 13.91
N ASN A 613 1.39 -25.16 13.87
CA ASN A 613 2.65 -24.56 13.45
C ASN A 613 3.22 -23.78 14.62
N GLU A 614 4.49 -23.98 14.92
CA GLU A 614 5.24 -23.15 15.85
C GLU A 614 6.29 -22.37 15.07
N HIS A 615 6.23 -21.04 15.16
CA HIS A 615 7.17 -20.13 14.56
C HIS A 615 8.04 -19.53 15.66
N ARG A 616 9.35 -19.50 15.49
CA ARG A 616 10.33 -18.88 16.39
C ARG A 616 11.19 -17.92 15.61
N TYR A 617 11.28 -16.68 16.11
CA TYR A 617 12.02 -15.61 15.46
C TYR A 617 13.30 -15.30 16.24
N SER A 618 14.40 -15.13 15.52
CA SER A 618 15.72 -14.81 16.07
C SER A 618 16.54 -13.99 15.08
N GLU A 619 17.74 -13.57 15.48
CA GLU A 619 18.68 -12.85 14.61
C GLU A 619 18.07 -11.62 13.91
N PHE A 620 17.35 -10.81 14.66
CA PHE A 620 16.76 -9.58 14.14
C PHE A 620 17.85 -8.59 13.70
N LYS A 621 17.72 -8.07 12.48
CA LYS A 621 18.66 -7.13 11.87
C LYS A 621 17.88 -6.03 11.15
N LEU A 622 18.44 -4.82 11.14
CA LEU A 622 17.93 -3.75 10.29
C LEU A 622 18.14 -4.10 8.82
N PHE A 623 17.13 -3.87 8.04
CA PHE A 623 17.21 -3.95 6.60
C PHE A 623 17.07 -2.52 6.05
N ARG A 624 18.18 -1.91 5.64
CA ARG A 624 18.16 -0.59 5.03
C ARG A 624 17.96 -0.73 3.53
N VAL A 625 16.85 -0.20 3.04
CA VAL A 625 16.71 0.19 1.64
C VAL A 625 17.19 1.65 1.60
N GLU A 626 18.49 1.87 1.43
CA GLU A 626 19.01 3.22 1.23
C GLU A 626 18.72 3.64 -0.21
N ALA A 627 17.64 4.38 -0.41
CA ALA A 627 17.46 5.20 -1.59
C ALA A 627 18.36 6.43 -1.44
N THR A 628 19.62 6.33 -1.83
CA THR A 628 20.50 7.49 -1.94
C THR A 628 20.21 8.14 -3.29
N GLU A 629 19.39 9.17 -3.31
CA GLU A 629 19.24 10.05 -4.45
C GLU A 629 20.54 10.87 -4.60
N LYS A 630 21.52 10.31 -5.31
CA LYS A 630 22.65 11.08 -5.80
C LYS A 630 22.18 11.86 -7.02
N ILE A 631 21.81 13.12 -6.82
CA ILE A 631 21.70 14.10 -7.91
C ILE A 631 23.10 14.16 -8.54
N GLY A 632 23.27 13.44 -9.65
CA GLY A 632 24.48 13.48 -10.43
C GLY A 632 24.62 14.87 -11.06
N THR A 633 25.54 15.69 -10.56
CA THR A 633 25.99 16.87 -11.29
C THR A 633 26.49 16.39 -12.67
N ARG A 634 25.81 16.86 -13.70
CA ARG A 634 26.15 16.62 -15.11
C ARG A 634 27.60 17.12 -15.32
N LYS A 635 28.57 16.23 -15.50
CA LYS A 635 29.88 16.60 -16.02
C LYS A 635 29.65 17.08 -17.44
N GLU A 636 30.07 18.32 -17.71
CA GLU A 636 30.12 18.84 -19.08
C GLU A 636 31.01 17.91 -19.95
N PRO A 637 30.64 17.70 -21.22
CA PRO A 637 31.46 16.87 -22.12
C PRO A 637 32.85 17.51 -22.27
N GLY A 638 33.86 16.79 -21.86
CA GLY A 638 35.27 17.22 -22.02
C GLY A 638 35.57 17.52 -23.48
N GLN A 639 36.27 18.64 -23.69
CA GLN A 639 36.80 19.04 -24.98
C GLN A 639 37.56 17.89 -25.63
N ALA A 640 37.28 17.69 -26.92
CA ALA A 640 38.01 16.75 -27.77
C ALA A 640 39.54 17.11 -27.79
N PRO A 641 40.44 16.12 -27.77
CA PRO A 641 41.87 16.37 -27.88
C PRO A 641 42.20 16.95 -29.25
N LYS A 642 43.00 17.99 -29.25
CA LYS A 642 43.59 18.62 -30.47
C LYS A 642 44.40 17.57 -31.23
N PRO A 643 44.33 17.55 -32.57
CA PRO A 643 45.19 16.68 -33.36
C PRO A 643 46.63 17.18 -33.31
N THR A 644 47.56 16.33 -32.88
CA THR A 644 49.00 16.54 -33.02
C THR A 644 49.35 16.29 -34.47
N SER A 645 49.75 17.36 -35.15
CA SER A 645 50.42 17.32 -36.45
C SER A 645 51.91 17.05 -36.27
N ASP A 646 52.39 15.86 -36.64
CA ASP A 646 53.76 15.66 -37.08
C ASP A 646 53.77 14.66 -38.24
N PRO A 647 54.53 14.97 -39.34
CA PRO A 647 54.48 14.16 -40.55
C PRO A 647 55.46 12.95 -40.47
N PRO A 648 55.20 11.88 -41.21
CA PRO A 648 56.05 10.71 -41.20
C PRO A 648 57.29 10.94 -42.04
N THR A 649 58.46 10.70 -41.48
CA THR A 649 59.73 10.49 -42.24
C THR A 649 59.81 9.02 -42.60
N ALA A 650 59.90 8.77 -43.90
CA ALA A 650 60.41 7.52 -44.50
C ALA A 650 61.98 7.53 -44.55
N PRO A 651 62.64 6.43 -44.83
CA PRO A 651 62.33 5.30 -45.73
C PRO A 651 62.02 3.97 -45.07
#